data_c354ebf61308c799e43a07018fa43573
#
_entry.id   c354ebf61308c799e43a07018fa43573
#
_cell.length_a   1.000
_cell.length_b   1.000
_cell.length_c   1.000
_cell.angle_alpha   90.00
_cell.angle_beta   90.00
_cell.angle_gamma   90.00
#
_symmetry.space_group_name_H-M   'P 1'
#
loop_
_entity.id
_entity.type
_entity.pdbx_description
1 polymer ?
#
loop_
_entity_poly.entity_id
_entity_poly.type
_entity_poly.pdbx_seq_one_letter_code
_entity_poly.pdbx_strand_id
1 'polypeptide(L)'
;MALLPRSPAEFGSARYWERFFRQCGQRPFEWYGAFPQLCPVLKKYVRPCDKVLVVGCGNSELSEQMYDVGMCEDIVNIDISDAVIREMQERSRGRRPNMSYLLMDVLQMDFSDGHFQVVLDKGTLDAILTDEEEATLGKVDRMFAEVSRVLQIGGRYLCVSLAQEHVLKKAVEYFSQEGWVVRVHQVASSGDEQQFVLPIFVYVMTKFKKIPGSAPQILEICTEEQDKPMRVESTEQLVATVRDRQHYALLCSQLSKTPCKEQVSLDLCDRESGKPRYTLHVIDSPAVKPSRDNHFAIFIIPQGRETEWLFGTEEGRKQLAASAGFRRLLAVALHREQHYEHMAGVQAELSAKVMELAPPGLPARHQVPFLSVGGDIGVRTVRHRASSALSGDYVVEDVRGDGTCCFRRLIFLCNRNVVQSEARLLAPAALPDQKKRRKGKKKPSPAEQPPAIDKSYLCCEHHKAMVAGLCLLGCPNSLPAPLAVLVVGLGGGSLPLFVHDYFSQAHVAVVEIDPSMLEVATRWFGFSQGARMRVHISDGLDYVAKLAAEVLPPAAPAQYDAVMFDVDSKDLTVGMSCPPPAFVEKPFLQKVKTILKPEGVFVLNLVCRDAQLKESVLATLQEVFPLLYARRIEGEVNEILFCQPSPEGRQDPAELGARAQELERALRQPGRPWDSSYTLADMLHAVKIL
;
A
#
# COMPACT_ATOMS: atom_id res chain seq x y z
N MET A 1 16.13 -9.07 -40.38
CA MET A 1 14.67 -8.77 -40.30
C MET A 1 13.76 -9.73 -41.11
N ALA A 2 14.33 -10.60 -41.96
CA ALA A 2 13.53 -11.51 -42.82
C ALA A 2 13.09 -12.82 -42.14
N LEU A 3 13.50 -13.07 -40.90
CA LEU A 3 13.25 -14.33 -40.20
C LEU A 3 12.06 -14.27 -39.22
N LEU A 4 11.52 -13.08 -38.89
CA LEU A 4 10.35 -12.97 -38.02
C LEU A 4 9.08 -13.40 -38.76
N PRO A 5 8.13 -14.10 -38.07
CA PRO A 5 6.86 -14.49 -38.68
C PRO A 5 6.02 -13.25 -39.00
N ARG A 6 5.12 -13.37 -39.94
CA ARG A 6 4.17 -12.30 -40.34
C ARG A 6 3.00 -12.19 -39.34
N SER A 7 2.69 -13.27 -38.66
CA SER A 7 1.69 -13.34 -37.60
C SER A 7 2.12 -14.39 -36.55
N PRO A 8 1.64 -14.30 -35.30
CA PRO A 8 1.90 -15.31 -34.27
C PRO A 8 1.53 -16.73 -34.70
N ALA A 9 0.45 -16.90 -35.45
CA ALA A 9 -0.02 -18.20 -35.93
C ALA A 9 0.98 -18.93 -36.84
N GLU A 10 1.90 -18.22 -37.50
CA GLU A 10 2.96 -18.86 -38.31
C GLU A 10 3.92 -19.74 -37.48
N PHE A 11 4.09 -19.42 -36.14
CA PHE A 11 4.91 -20.24 -35.26
C PHE A 11 4.40 -21.71 -35.13
N GLY A 12 3.09 -21.94 -35.26
CA GLY A 12 2.48 -23.26 -35.28
C GLY A 12 2.67 -24.02 -36.61
N SER A 13 3.41 -23.48 -37.60
CA SER A 13 3.52 -24.05 -38.95
C SER A 13 4.88 -24.74 -39.19
N ALA A 14 4.85 -26.01 -39.57
CA ALA A 14 6.06 -26.75 -40.00
C ALA A 14 6.80 -26.05 -41.14
N ARG A 15 6.06 -25.45 -42.12
CA ARG A 15 6.66 -24.72 -43.23
C ARG A 15 7.45 -23.48 -42.78
N TYR A 16 6.99 -22.80 -41.73
CA TYR A 16 7.72 -21.68 -41.16
C TYR A 16 9.06 -22.13 -40.60
N TRP A 17 9.10 -23.15 -39.74
CA TRP A 17 10.29 -23.63 -39.09
C TRP A 17 11.28 -24.24 -40.09
N GLU A 18 10.80 -24.97 -41.09
CA GLU A 18 11.64 -25.53 -42.17
C GLU A 18 12.34 -24.39 -42.94
N ARG A 19 11.61 -23.31 -43.29
CA ARG A 19 12.20 -22.12 -43.92
C ARG A 19 13.17 -21.39 -43.00
N PHE A 20 12.80 -21.26 -41.73
CA PHE A 20 13.59 -20.58 -40.71
C PHE A 20 14.96 -21.22 -40.55
N PHE A 21 15.02 -22.52 -40.29
CA PHE A 21 16.27 -23.24 -40.09
C PHE A 21 17.14 -23.29 -41.36
N ARG A 22 16.57 -23.41 -42.55
CA ARG A 22 17.33 -23.30 -43.81
C ARG A 22 18.00 -21.90 -43.97
N GLN A 23 17.42 -20.85 -43.42
CA GLN A 23 17.96 -19.50 -43.52
C GLN A 23 18.90 -19.14 -42.36
N CYS A 24 18.70 -19.73 -41.19
CA CYS A 24 19.51 -19.48 -40.00
C CYS A 24 20.94 -20.00 -40.15
N GLY A 25 21.14 -21.03 -40.98
CA GLY A 25 22.44 -21.70 -41.18
C GLY A 25 22.94 -22.29 -39.86
N GLN A 26 24.25 -22.55 -39.80
CA GLN A 26 24.88 -23.21 -38.67
C GLN A 26 24.99 -22.36 -37.38
N ARG A 27 24.39 -21.19 -37.31
CA ARG A 27 24.40 -20.39 -36.07
C ARG A 27 23.39 -20.92 -35.10
N PRO A 28 23.80 -21.35 -33.88
CA PRO A 28 22.86 -21.77 -32.86
C PRO A 28 21.87 -20.65 -32.54
N PHE A 29 20.61 -21.02 -32.45
CA PHE A 29 19.54 -20.07 -32.06
C PHE A 29 18.99 -20.49 -30.70
N GLU A 30 19.20 -19.66 -29.71
CA GLU A 30 18.72 -19.89 -28.36
C GLU A 30 17.43 -19.09 -28.11
N TRP A 31 16.34 -19.83 -27.97
CA TRP A 31 15.04 -19.30 -27.60
C TRP A 31 14.90 -19.38 -26.07
N TYR A 32 14.55 -18.31 -25.39
CA TYR A 32 14.34 -18.27 -23.93
C TYR A 32 15.55 -18.72 -23.08
N GLY A 33 16.72 -18.20 -23.35
CA GLY A 33 17.90 -18.42 -22.56
C GLY A 33 18.78 -19.57 -22.98
N ALA A 34 20.04 -19.50 -22.60
CA ALA A 34 21.05 -20.48 -22.84
C ALA A 34 21.21 -21.46 -21.65
N PHE A 35 21.89 -22.56 -21.88
CA PHE A 35 22.13 -23.58 -20.85
C PHE A 35 22.68 -23.04 -19.52
N PRO A 36 23.65 -22.11 -19.46
CA PRO A 36 24.15 -21.61 -18.18
C PRO A 36 23.08 -20.98 -17.30
N GLN A 37 22.09 -20.31 -17.89
CA GLN A 37 20.97 -19.69 -17.17
C GLN A 37 19.97 -20.74 -16.66
N LEU A 38 19.70 -21.78 -17.46
CA LEU A 38 18.73 -22.83 -17.16
C LEU A 38 19.30 -23.91 -16.24
N CYS A 39 20.63 -24.13 -16.28
CA CYS A 39 21.33 -25.19 -15.59
C CYS A 39 21.02 -25.30 -14.08
N PRO A 40 20.93 -24.20 -13.29
CA PRO A 40 20.61 -24.30 -11.87
C PRO A 40 19.22 -24.91 -11.59
N VAL A 41 18.26 -24.70 -12.49
CA VAL A 41 16.92 -25.31 -12.38
C VAL A 41 16.95 -26.73 -12.91
N LEU A 42 17.54 -26.97 -14.10
CA LEU A 42 17.59 -28.30 -14.71
C LEU A 42 18.27 -29.32 -13.81
N LYS A 43 19.39 -28.99 -13.16
CA LYS A 43 20.11 -29.86 -12.20
C LYS A 43 19.26 -30.35 -11.03
N LYS A 44 18.18 -29.67 -10.68
CA LYS A 44 17.27 -30.13 -9.62
C LYS A 44 16.37 -31.27 -10.08
N TYR A 45 16.13 -31.40 -11.39
CA TYR A 45 15.10 -32.29 -11.94
C TYR A 45 15.60 -33.31 -12.97
N VAL A 46 16.78 -33.14 -13.53
CA VAL A 46 17.42 -34.07 -14.44
C VAL A 46 18.54 -34.78 -13.71
N ARG A 47 18.54 -36.14 -13.78
CA ARG A 47 19.55 -36.99 -13.17
C ARG A 47 20.43 -37.60 -14.26
N PRO A 48 21.69 -37.96 -13.99
CA PRO A 48 22.57 -38.57 -15.00
C PRO A 48 22.05 -39.86 -15.62
N CYS A 49 21.22 -40.61 -14.88
CA CYS A 49 20.63 -41.87 -15.34
C CYS A 49 19.27 -41.71 -16.04
N ASP A 50 18.73 -40.47 -16.12
CA ASP A 50 17.44 -40.27 -16.76
C ASP A 50 17.56 -40.35 -18.29
N LYS A 51 16.56 -40.93 -18.93
CA LYS A 51 16.37 -40.82 -20.37
C LYS A 51 15.53 -39.59 -20.67
N VAL A 52 16.11 -38.66 -21.40
CA VAL A 52 15.52 -37.34 -21.65
C VAL A 52 15.02 -37.25 -23.08
N LEU A 53 13.78 -36.82 -23.26
CA LEU A 53 13.24 -36.42 -24.56
C LEU A 53 13.21 -34.89 -24.64
N VAL A 54 13.84 -34.31 -25.66
CA VAL A 54 13.77 -32.87 -25.94
C VAL A 54 12.85 -32.66 -27.13
N VAL A 55 11.75 -31.95 -26.94
CA VAL A 55 10.73 -31.68 -27.95
C VAL A 55 10.92 -30.32 -28.60
N GLY A 56 10.86 -30.23 -29.95
CA GLY A 56 11.13 -29.01 -30.69
C GLY A 56 12.56 -28.51 -30.44
N CYS A 57 13.55 -29.40 -30.57
CA CYS A 57 14.93 -29.11 -30.18
C CYS A 57 15.57 -27.96 -30.97
N GLY A 58 15.10 -27.67 -32.19
CA GLY A 58 15.74 -26.71 -33.07
C GLY A 58 17.22 -26.95 -33.24
N ASN A 59 18.00 -25.89 -33.45
CA ASN A 59 19.47 -25.96 -33.47
C ASN A 59 20.10 -25.40 -32.18
N SER A 60 19.36 -25.43 -31.08
CA SER A 60 19.83 -25.04 -29.75
C SER A 60 20.99 -25.94 -29.28
N GLU A 61 21.94 -25.34 -28.57
CA GLU A 61 23.05 -26.08 -27.94
C GLU A 61 22.68 -26.71 -26.60
N LEU A 62 21.44 -26.55 -26.12
CA LEU A 62 20.99 -26.98 -24.78
C LEU A 62 21.28 -28.47 -24.56
N SER A 63 20.82 -29.36 -25.45
CA SER A 63 21.00 -30.80 -25.33
C SER A 63 22.47 -31.20 -25.37
N GLU A 64 23.25 -30.55 -26.25
CA GLU A 64 24.68 -30.80 -26.38
C GLU A 64 25.46 -30.43 -25.13
N GLN A 65 25.14 -29.23 -24.56
CA GLN A 65 25.77 -28.76 -23.32
C GLN A 65 25.36 -29.60 -22.12
N MET A 66 24.11 -30.07 -22.04
CA MET A 66 23.67 -31.04 -21.01
C MET A 66 24.46 -32.32 -21.06
N TYR A 67 24.70 -32.87 -22.28
CA TYR A 67 25.50 -34.06 -22.50
C TYR A 67 26.97 -33.84 -22.12
N ASP A 68 27.57 -32.78 -22.63
CA ASP A 68 29.00 -32.46 -22.47
C ASP A 68 29.42 -32.21 -21.01
N VAL A 69 28.51 -31.68 -20.16
CA VAL A 69 28.78 -31.51 -18.72
C VAL A 69 28.41 -32.76 -17.89
N GLY A 70 27.95 -33.83 -18.51
CA GLY A 70 27.55 -35.05 -17.82
C GLY A 70 26.27 -34.93 -17.00
N MET A 71 25.41 -34.00 -17.36
CA MET A 71 24.10 -33.86 -16.69
C MET A 71 23.19 -35.03 -17.02
N CYS A 72 23.19 -35.47 -18.29
CA CYS A 72 22.50 -36.63 -18.80
C CYS A 72 23.11 -37.04 -20.14
N GLU A 73 23.30 -38.33 -20.36
CA GLU A 73 23.91 -38.83 -21.60
C GLU A 73 22.90 -39.52 -22.55
N ASP A 74 21.74 -39.99 -22.05
CA ASP A 74 20.69 -40.62 -22.88
C ASP A 74 19.65 -39.55 -23.26
N ILE A 75 19.89 -38.87 -24.39
CA ILE A 75 19.07 -37.76 -24.87
C ILE A 75 18.53 -38.06 -26.28
N VAL A 76 17.21 -38.04 -26.40
CA VAL A 76 16.50 -38.11 -27.69
C VAL A 76 15.94 -36.74 -28.00
N ASN A 77 16.27 -36.20 -29.15
CA ASN A 77 15.80 -34.89 -29.61
C ASN A 77 14.82 -35.07 -30.77
N ILE A 78 13.69 -34.38 -30.75
CA ILE A 78 12.74 -34.39 -31.86
C ILE A 78 12.43 -32.97 -32.33
N ASP A 79 12.22 -32.82 -33.65
CA ASP A 79 11.76 -31.59 -34.27
C ASP A 79 10.95 -31.94 -35.53
N ILE A 80 10.07 -31.02 -35.93
CA ILE A 80 9.23 -31.19 -37.12
C ILE A 80 9.92 -30.71 -38.41
N SER A 81 11.08 -30.06 -38.32
CA SER A 81 11.88 -29.61 -39.46
C SER A 81 12.97 -30.61 -39.85
N ASP A 82 12.89 -31.11 -41.06
CA ASP A 82 13.91 -32.01 -41.63
C ASP A 82 15.27 -31.33 -41.77
N ALA A 83 15.28 -30.04 -42.11
CA ALA A 83 16.50 -29.26 -42.26
C ALA A 83 17.31 -29.20 -40.95
N VAL A 84 16.66 -28.89 -39.81
CA VAL A 84 17.37 -28.83 -38.54
C VAL A 84 17.79 -30.19 -38.00
N ILE A 85 16.97 -31.20 -38.18
CA ILE A 85 17.32 -32.57 -37.75
C ILE A 85 18.58 -33.06 -38.46
N ARG A 86 18.70 -32.88 -39.77
CA ARG A 86 19.93 -33.24 -40.54
C ARG A 86 21.15 -32.48 -40.08
N GLU A 87 21.00 -31.15 -39.83
CA GLU A 87 22.09 -30.33 -39.31
C GLU A 87 22.58 -30.84 -37.95
N MET A 88 21.64 -31.10 -37.01
CA MET A 88 21.99 -31.55 -35.67
C MET A 88 22.54 -32.96 -35.63
N GLN A 89 22.05 -33.86 -36.47
CA GLN A 89 22.63 -35.21 -36.65
C GLN A 89 24.09 -35.13 -37.10
N GLU A 90 24.40 -34.26 -38.07
CA GLU A 90 25.77 -34.09 -38.55
C GLU A 90 26.66 -33.44 -37.48
N ARG A 91 26.16 -32.41 -36.78
CA ARG A 91 26.89 -31.73 -35.69
C ARG A 91 27.25 -32.65 -34.53
N SER A 92 26.41 -33.64 -34.22
CA SER A 92 26.60 -34.58 -33.10
C SER A 92 27.32 -35.86 -33.50
N ARG A 93 27.49 -36.11 -34.80
CA ARG A 93 28.08 -37.36 -35.32
C ARG A 93 29.46 -37.65 -34.72
N GLY A 94 29.60 -38.82 -34.08
CA GLY A 94 30.87 -39.30 -33.52
C GLY A 94 31.32 -38.58 -32.24
N ARG A 95 30.60 -37.55 -31.78
CA ARG A 95 30.94 -36.81 -30.57
C ARG A 95 30.09 -37.24 -29.38
N ARG A 96 28.79 -37.55 -29.60
CA ARG A 96 27.81 -37.85 -28.55
C ARG A 96 27.03 -39.12 -28.93
N PRO A 97 27.60 -40.31 -28.65
CA PRO A 97 27.08 -41.59 -29.18
C PRO A 97 25.68 -41.95 -28.67
N ASN A 98 25.30 -41.51 -27.46
CA ASN A 98 24.00 -41.80 -26.85
C ASN A 98 22.96 -40.67 -27.07
N MET A 99 23.27 -39.71 -27.94
CA MET A 99 22.36 -38.62 -28.32
C MET A 99 21.81 -38.86 -29.71
N SER A 100 20.53 -38.82 -29.90
CA SER A 100 19.86 -38.98 -31.18
C SER A 100 18.97 -37.78 -31.53
N TYR A 101 18.78 -37.58 -32.85
CA TYR A 101 17.90 -36.55 -33.41
C TYR A 101 16.96 -37.20 -34.43
N LEU A 102 15.65 -37.04 -34.24
CA LEU A 102 14.61 -37.68 -35.03
C LEU A 102 13.62 -36.65 -35.58
N LEU A 103 13.27 -36.78 -36.85
CA LEU A 103 12.18 -36.04 -37.46
C LEU A 103 10.86 -36.60 -36.93
N MET A 104 10.16 -35.85 -36.09
CA MET A 104 8.95 -36.32 -35.43
C MET A 104 8.08 -35.14 -34.95
N ASP A 105 6.75 -35.30 -35.04
CA ASP A 105 5.79 -34.37 -34.54
C ASP A 105 5.45 -34.68 -33.06
N VAL A 106 5.58 -33.70 -32.19
CA VAL A 106 5.22 -33.84 -30.76
C VAL A 106 3.73 -34.13 -30.53
N LEU A 107 2.87 -33.84 -31.53
CA LEU A 107 1.43 -34.12 -31.47
C LEU A 107 1.13 -35.63 -31.72
N GLN A 108 2.09 -36.41 -32.22
CA GLN A 108 1.96 -37.83 -32.47
C GLN A 108 3.36 -38.48 -32.47
N MET A 109 3.77 -38.99 -31.31
CA MET A 109 5.11 -39.54 -31.12
C MET A 109 5.12 -41.05 -31.23
N ASP A 110 6.11 -41.58 -31.95
CA ASP A 110 6.32 -43.01 -32.12
C ASP A 110 7.25 -43.58 -31.03
N PHE A 111 6.85 -43.38 -29.76
CA PHE A 111 7.52 -43.96 -28.59
C PHE A 111 6.51 -44.77 -27.77
N SER A 112 6.99 -45.78 -27.05
CA SER A 112 6.17 -46.55 -26.12
C SER A 112 5.76 -45.73 -24.88
N ASP A 113 4.68 -46.16 -24.25
CA ASP A 113 4.19 -45.52 -23.00
C ASP A 113 5.25 -45.61 -21.90
N GLY A 114 5.43 -44.52 -21.15
CA GLY A 114 6.34 -44.47 -20.01
C GLY A 114 7.82 -44.66 -20.37
N HIS A 115 8.23 -44.30 -21.58
CA HIS A 115 9.59 -44.51 -22.09
C HIS A 115 10.64 -43.56 -21.50
N PHE A 116 10.23 -42.35 -21.10
CA PHE A 116 11.13 -41.29 -20.64
C PHE A 116 10.92 -40.92 -19.17
N GLN A 117 12.02 -40.53 -18.50
CA GLN A 117 12.01 -39.95 -17.16
C GLN A 117 11.79 -38.44 -17.18
N VAL A 118 12.26 -37.79 -18.24
CA VAL A 118 12.13 -36.33 -18.42
C VAL A 118 11.72 -36.02 -19.86
N VAL A 119 10.76 -35.15 -20.03
CA VAL A 119 10.47 -34.45 -21.29
C VAL A 119 10.83 -32.97 -21.07
N LEU A 120 11.69 -32.45 -21.94
CA LEU A 120 12.16 -31.06 -21.89
C LEU A 120 11.64 -30.30 -23.12
N ASP A 121 10.95 -29.24 -22.89
CA ASP A 121 10.40 -28.29 -23.86
C ASP A 121 11.03 -26.92 -23.63
N LYS A 122 11.55 -26.29 -24.68
CA LYS A 122 12.05 -24.93 -24.62
C LYS A 122 11.42 -24.07 -25.72
N GLY A 123 10.23 -23.51 -25.43
CA GLY A 123 9.49 -22.65 -26.33
C GLY A 123 8.61 -23.35 -27.35
N THR A 124 8.51 -24.67 -27.35
CA THR A 124 7.65 -25.42 -28.28
C THR A 124 6.18 -25.25 -27.94
N LEU A 125 5.82 -25.31 -26.66
CA LEU A 125 4.46 -24.98 -26.18
C LEU A 125 4.05 -23.57 -26.58
N ASP A 126 4.93 -22.59 -26.35
CA ASP A 126 4.67 -21.17 -26.71
C ASP A 126 4.49 -21.00 -28.24
N ALA A 127 5.23 -21.80 -29.06
CA ALA A 127 5.11 -21.76 -30.51
C ALA A 127 3.82 -22.39 -31.02
N ILE A 128 3.27 -23.38 -30.32
CA ILE A 128 2.00 -24.04 -30.69
C ILE A 128 0.80 -23.25 -30.16
N LEU A 129 0.85 -22.75 -28.93
CA LEU A 129 -0.25 -22.03 -28.27
C LEU A 129 -0.15 -20.51 -28.54
N THR A 130 -0.36 -20.12 -29.79
CA THR A 130 -0.27 -18.73 -30.23
C THR A 130 -1.54 -17.91 -30.01
N ASP A 131 -2.68 -18.58 -29.79
CA ASP A 131 -4.00 -18.01 -29.58
C ASP A 131 -4.87 -19.00 -28.77
N GLU A 132 -6.08 -18.57 -28.41
CA GLU A 132 -7.04 -19.39 -27.65
C GLU A 132 -8.15 -19.99 -28.55
N GLU A 133 -7.90 -20.10 -29.85
CA GLU A 133 -8.85 -20.75 -30.76
C GLU A 133 -8.96 -22.26 -30.47
N GLU A 134 -10.16 -22.82 -30.64
CA GLU A 134 -10.45 -24.25 -30.36
C GLU A 134 -9.50 -25.20 -31.11
N ALA A 135 -9.14 -24.86 -32.33
CA ALA A 135 -8.20 -25.65 -33.14
C ALA A 135 -6.78 -25.64 -32.54
N THR A 136 -6.34 -24.51 -32.00
CA THR A 136 -5.04 -24.36 -31.33
C THR A 136 -5.04 -25.08 -29.99
N LEU A 137 -6.06 -24.90 -29.18
CA LEU A 137 -6.23 -25.58 -27.90
C LEU A 137 -6.27 -27.09 -28.08
N GLY A 138 -6.94 -27.61 -29.12
CA GLY A 138 -7.00 -29.02 -29.46
C GLY A 138 -5.63 -29.61 -29.89
N LYS A 139 -4.72 -28.83 -30.48
CA LYS A 139 -3.33 -29.24 -30.71
C LYS A 139 -2.57 -29.36 -29.39
N VAL A 140 -2.71 -28.37 -28.50
CA VAL A 140 -2.04 -28.41 -27.21
C VAL A 140 -2.51 -29.56 -26.34
N ASP A 141 -3.82 -29.87 -26.34
CA ASP A 141 -4.33 -31.04 -25.62
C ASP A 141 -3.76 -32.36 -26.16
N ARG A 142 -3.57 -32.49 -27.47
CA ARG A 142 -2.88 -33.65 -28.07
C ARG A 142 -1.40 -33.71 -27.66
N MET A 143 -0.69 -32.58 -27.69
CA MET A 143 0.70 -32.50 -27.21
C MET A 143 0.79 -32.94 -25.75
N PHE A 144 -0.06 -32.44 -24.87
CA PHE A 144 -0.04 -32.81 -23.46
C PHE A 144 -0.42 -34.27 -23.21
N ALA A 145 -1.35 -34.82 -24.00
CA ALA A 145 -1.67 -36.24 -23.94
C ALA A 145 -0.46 -37.10 -24.34
N GLU A 146 0.25 -36.76 -25.42
CA GLU A 146 1.45 -37.46 -25.85
C GLU A 146 2.60 -37.35 -24.85
N VAL A 147 2.86 -36.13 -24.31
CA VAL A 147 3.84 -35.91 -23.23
C VAL A 147 3.48 -36.77 -22.02
N SER A 148 2.20 -36.78 -21.63
CA SER A 148 1.74 -37.63 -20.53
C SER A 148 1.92 -39.11 -20.81
N ARG A 149 1.66 -39.59 -22.02
CA ARG A 149 1.76 -40.97 -22.43
C ARG A 149 3.21 -41.48 -22.36
N VAL A 150 4.14 -40.72 -22.96
CA VAL A 150 5.54 -41.12 -23.05
C VAL A 150 6.32 -41.01 -21.74
N LEU A 151 5.86 -40.21 -20.78
CA LEU A 151 6.46 -40.06 -19.46
C LEU A 151 6.05 -41.22 -18.53
N GLN A 152 7.02 -41.79 -17.84
CA GLN A 152 6.77 -42.72 -16.75
C GLN A 152 6.15 -42.09 -15.54
N ILE A 153 5.57 -42.87 -14.61
CA ILE A 153 5.14 -42.40 -13.31
C ILE A 153 6.37 -41.93 -12.52
N GLY A 154 6.30 -40.73 -11.89
CA GLY A 154 7.42 -40.04 -11.26
C GLY A 154 8.30 -39.28 -12.26
N GLY A 155 8.01 -39.36 -13.57
CA GLY A 155 8.67 -38.57 -14.60
C GLY A 155 8.25 -37.10 -14.55
N ARG A 156 8.99 -36.26 -15.25
CA ARG A 156 8.82 -34.80 -15.18
C ARG A 156 8.74 -34.19 -16.58
N TYR A 157 7.76 -33.34 -16.81
CA TYR A 157 7.72 -32.43 -17.95
C TYR A 157 8.27 -31.06 -17.52
N LEU A 158 9.37 -30.66 -18.17
CA LEU A 158 10.02 -29.36 -17.93
C LEU A 158 9.75 -28.46 -19.13
N CYS A 159 8.99 -27.38 -18.93
CA CYS A 159 8.66 -26.43 -19.99
C CYS A 159 9.28 -25.06 -19.70
N VAL A 160 10.21 -24.63 -20.55
CA VAL A 160 10.84 -23.31 -20.51
C VAL A 160 10.01 -22.35 -21.37
N SER A 161 9.47 -21.29 -20.75
CA SER A 161 8.48 -20.38 -21.35
C SER A 161 8.65 -18.96 -20.86
N LEU A 162 8.13 -17.97 -21.61
CA LEU A 162 7.93 -16.60 -21.11
C LEU A 162 6.71 -16.48 -20.21
N ALA A 163 5.97 -17.54 -20.00
CA ALA A 163 4.79 -17.61 -19.15
C ALA A 163 3.71 -16.58 -19.50
N GLN A 164 3.39 -16.45 -20.80
CA GLN A 164 2.21 -15.71 -21.21
C GLN A 164 0.97 -16.30 -20.52
N GLU A 165 0.03 -15.45 -20.12
CA GLU A 165 -1.06 -15.84 -19.23
C GLU A 165 -1.85 -17.06 -19.74
N HIS A 166 -2.24 -17.06 -21.02
CA HIS A 166 -2.97 -18.17 -21.63
C HIS A 166 -2.16 -19.46 -21.69
N VAL A 167 -0.82 -19.38 -21.93
CA VAL A 167 0.09 -20.54 -21.98
C VAL A 167 0.25 -21.16 -20.60
N LEU A 168 0.54 -20.35 -19.60
CA LEU A 168 0.69 -20.79 -18.22
C LEU A 168 -0.62 -21.39 -17.69
N LYS A 169 -1.73 -20.70 -17.87
CA LYS A 169 -3.05 -21.13 -17.41
C LYS A 169 -3.43 -22.49 -18.00
N LYS A 170 -3.32 -22.65 -19.33
CA LYS A 170 -3.63 -23.92 -20.03
C LYS A 170 -2.79 -25.09 -19.53
N ALA A 171 -1.49 -24.87 -19.33
CA ALA A 171 -0.59 -25.93 -18.84
C ALA A 171 -0.93 -26.31 -17.38
N VAL A 172 -1.11 -25.32 -16.51
CA VAL A 172 -1.41 -25.56 -15.08
C VAL A 172 -2.76 -26.26 -14.93
N GLU A 173 -3.81 -25.81 -15.61
CA GLU A 173 -5.14 -26.40 -15.56
C GLU A 173 -5.11 -27.88 -16.02
N TYR A 174 -4.50 -28.15 -17.17
CA TYR A 174 -4.45 -29.51 -17.71
C TYR A 174 -3.75 -30.49 -16.74
N PHE A 175 -2.52 -30.18 -16.33
CA PHE A 175 -1.74 -31.09 -15.51
C PHE A 175 -2.25 -31.19 -14.07
N SER A 176 -2.84 -30.14 -13.52
CA SER A 176 -3.49 -30.19 -12.21
C SER A 176 -4.74 -31.08 -12.22
N GLN A 177 -5.55 -31.04 -13.28
CA GLN A 177 -6.72 -31.92 -13.46
C GLN A 177 -6.31 -33.39 -13.58
N GLU A 178 -5.13 -33.66 -14.16
CA GLU A 178 -4.53 -35.00 -14.22
C GLU A 178 -3.86 -35.44 -12.89
N GLY A 179 -3.89 -34.59 -11.84
CA GLY A 179 -3.34 -34.89 -10.52
C GLY A 179 -1.81 -34.79 -10.44
N TRP A 180 -1.18 -34.01 -11.33
CA TRP A 180 0.26 -33.79 -11.29
C TRP A 180 0.61 -32.65 -10.34
N VAL A 181 1.80 -32.70 -9.75
CA VAL A 181 2.35 -31.58 -9.00
C VAL A 181 2.94 -30.57 -9.98
N VAL A 182 2.51 -29.32 -9.90
CA VAL A 182 3.00 -28.23 -10.73
C VAL A 182 3.85 -27.28 -9.91
N ARG A 183 5.10 -27.07 -10.34
CA ARG A 183 6.02 -26.11 -9.73
C ARG A 183 6.57 -25.19 -10.82
N VAL A 184 6.43 -23.87 -10.61
CA VAL A 184 6.92 -22.84 -11.53
C VAL A 184 8.18 -22.21 -10.94
N HIS A 185 9.29 -22.25 -11.68
CA HIS A 185 10.55 -21.59 -11.29
C HIS A 185 10.74 -20.33 -12.13
N GLN A 186 11.00 -19.22 -11.48
CA GLN A 186 11.58 -18.05 -12.14
C GLN A 186 13.08 -18.30 -12.34
N VAL A 187 13.58 -18.12 -13.57
CA VAL A 187 15.01 -18.26 -13.88
C VAL A 187 15.73 -16.96 -13.51
N ALA A 188 16.86 -17.09 -12.83
CA ALA A 188 17.65 -15.94 -12.41
C ALA A 188 18.15 -15.12 -13.61
N SER A 189 18.02 -13.80 -13.50
CA SER A 189 18.52 -12.86 -14.51
C SER A 189 20.05 -12.80 -14.46
N SER A 190 20.73 -13.28 -15.50
CA SER A 190 22.17 -13.07 -15.65
C SER A 190 22.40 -11.62 -16.13
N GLY A 191 23.23 -10.85 -15.41
CA GLY A 191 23.42 -9.41 -15.63
C GLY A 191 24.08 -8.98 -16.95
N ASP A 192 24.52 -9.90 -17.78
CA ASP A 192 25.11 -9.65 -19.10
C ASP A 192 24.14 -10.05 -20.21
N GLU A 193 23.71 -9.07 -21.01
CA GLU A 193 22.88 -9.22 -22.23
C GLU A 193 21.52 -9.93 -22.01
N GLN A 194 20.57 -9.27 -21.36
CA GLN A 194 19.17 -9.70 -21.42
C GLN A 194 18.65 -9.60 -22.85
N GLN A 195 18.53 -10.76 -23.50
CA GLN A 195 17.91 -10.87 -24.81
C GLN A 195 16.40 -10.57 -24.75
N PHE A 196 15.78 -10.81 -23.59
CA PHE A 196 14.37 -10.56 -23.30
C PHE A 196 14.21 -9.70 -22.04
N VAL A 197 13.25 -8.77 -22.08
CA VAL A 197 12.89 -7.93 -20.92
C VAL A 197 12.09 -8.73 -19.89
N LEU A 198 11.26 -9.67 -20.38
CA LEU A 198 10.44 -10.50 -19.50
C LEU A 198 11.28 -11.62 -18.87
N PRO A 199 11.02 -11.95 -17.60
CA PRO A 199 11.66 -13.09 -16.95
C PRO A 199 11.25 -14.40 -17.61
N ILE A 200 12.19 -15.34 -17.62
CA ILE A 200 11.98 -16.69 -18.10
C ILE A 200 11.49 -17.55 -16.93
N PHE A 201 10.56 -18.45 -17.23
CA PHE A 201 10.05 -19.41 -16.26
C PHE A 201 10.27 -20.84 -16.72
N VAL A 202 10.44 -21.76 -15.77
CA VAL A 202 10.47 -23.20 -16.03
C VAL A 202 9.33 -23.84 -15.26
N TYR A 203 8.35 -24.37 -15.98
CA TYR A 203 7.29 -25.19 -15.38
C TYR A 203 7.79 -26.60 -15.19
N VAL A 204 7.66 -27.13 -14.02
CA VAL A 204 8.00 -28.51 -13.67
C VAL A 204 6.72 -29.23 -13.29
N MET A 205 6.19 -30.04 -14.19
CA MET A 205 5.03 -30.89 -13.97
C MET A 205 5.51 -32.32 -13.69
N THR A 206 5.28 -32.79 -12.45
CA THR A 206 5.66 -34.14 -12.02
C THR A 206 4.46 -35.07 -12.08
N LYS A 207 4.59 -36.16 -12.86
CA LYS A 207 3.53 -37.16 -13.09
C LYS A 207 3.34 -38.05 -11.88
N PHE A 208 2.15 -38.07 -11.32
CA PHE A 208 1.74 -39.01 -10.29
C PHE A 208 0.61 -39.92 -10.80
N LYS A 209 0.44 -41.06 -10.14
CA LYS A 209 -0.71 -41.93 -10.44
C LYS A 209 -1.98 -41.26 -9.95
N LYS A 210 -2.93 -41.03 -10.85
CA LYS A 210 -4.23 -40.43 -10.53
C LYS A 210 -4.99 -41.35 -9.56
N ILE A 211 -5.33 -40.87 -8.38
CA ILE A 211 -6.16 -41.60 -7.41
C ILE A 211 -7.59 -41.04 -7.50
N PRO A 212 -8.59 -41.84 -7.87
CA PRO A 212 -9.98 -41.38 -7.94
C PRO A 212 -10.45 -40.83 -6.61
N GLY A 213 -10.99 -39.60 -6.61
CA GLY A 213 -11.59 -38.95 -5.43
C GLY A 213 -10.65 -38.23 -4.48
N SER A 214 -9.34 -38.18 -4.73
CA SER A 214 -8.37 -37.54 -3.85
C SER A 214 -7.16 -37.06 -4.64
N ALA A 215 -7.24 -35.92 -5.30
CA ALA A 215 -6.04 -35.24 -5.81
C ALA A 215 -5.97 -33.84 -5.19
N PRO A 216 -5.22 -33.64 -4.09
CA PRO A 216 -4.90 -32.31 -3.66
C PRO A 216 -4.09 -31.63 -4.78
N GLN A 217 -4.62 -30.54 -5.30
CA GLN A 217 -3.93 -29.70 -6.26
C GLN A 217 -2.70 -29.10 -5.57
N ILE A 218 -1.49 -29.50 -5.97
CA ILE A 218 -0.24 -28.97 -5.41
C ILE A 218 0.37 -28.05 -6.45
N LEU A 219 0.20 -26.75 -6.18
CA LEU A 219 0.77 -25.69 -6.97
C LEU A 219 1.83 -24.93 -6.15
N GLU A 220 3.01 -24.77 -6.73
CA GLU A 220 4.14 -24.13 -6.07
C GLU A 220 4.86 -23.16 -7.03
N ILE A 221 5.37 -22.06 -6.47
CA ILE A 221 6.21 -21.11 -7.19
C ILE A 221 7.54 -20.91 -6.46
N CYS A 222 8.64 -20.89 -7.21
CA CYS A 222 9.98 -20.56 -6.75
C CYS A 222 10.43 -19.28 -7.46
N THR A 223 10.62 -18.21 -6.70
CA THR A 223 11.13 -16.94 -7.21
C THR A 223 12.61 -16.79 -6.85
N GLU A 224 13.31 -15.85 -7.49
CA GLU A 224 14.72 -15.55 -7.16
C GLU A 224 14.90 -15.08 -5.71
N GLU A 225 13.83 -14.56 -5.12
CA GLU A 225 13.85 -13.95 -3.79
C GLU A 225 13.64 -14.96 -2.66
N GLN A 226 13.22 -16.20 -3.00
CA GLN A 226 12.85 -17.22 -2.02
C GLN A 226 13.66 -18.51 -2.20
N ASP A 227 14.31 -18.96 -1.12
CA ASP A 227 15.07 -20.21 -1.13
C ASP A 227 14.16 -21.46 -1.14
N LYS A 228 12.89 -21.33 -0.76
CA LYS A 228 11.92 -22.43 -0.66
C LYS A 228 10.73 -22.21 -1.58
N PRO A 229 10.16 -23.30 -2.15
CA PRO A 229 8.92 -23.20 -2.90
C PRO A 229 7.78 -22.63 -2.05
N MET A 230 7.11 -21.62 -2.57
CA MET A 230 5.88 -21.08 -1.96
C MET A 230 4.68 -21.82 -2.54
N ARG A 231 3.84 -22.38 -1.66
CA ARG A 231 2.59 -23.01 -2.08
C ARG A 231 1.54 -21.97 -2.38
N VAL A 232 0.81 -22.12 -3.47
CA VAL A 232 -0.31 -21.27 -3.88
C VAL A 232 -1.61 -22.08 -3.87
N GLU A 233 -2.71 -21.40 -3.61
CA GLU A 233 -4.00 -22.05 -3.36
C GLU A 233 -4.79 -22.33 -4.64
N SER A 234 -4.54 -21.56 -5.72
CA SER A 234 -5.26 -21.71 -6.97
C SER A 234 -4.40 -21.36 -8.19
N THR A 235 -4.87 -21.77 -9.39
CA THR A 235 -4.27 -21.42 -10.68
C THR A 235 -4.26 -19.90 -10.88
N GLU A 236 -5.33 -19.21 -10.51
CA GLU A 236 -5.45 -17.77 -10.63
C GLU A 236 -4.41 -17.04 -9.79
N GLN A 237 -4.16 -17.52 -8.56
CA GLN A 237 -3.12 -16.96 -7.69
C GLN A 237 -1.71 -17.19 -8.29
N LEU A 238 -1.45 -18.34 -8.86
CA LEU A 238 -0.18 -18.64 -9.54
C LEU A 238 0.03 -17.71 -10.74
N VAL A 239 -0.99 -17.57 -11.59
CA VAL A 239 -0.96 -16.69 -12.77
C VAL A 239 -0.78 -15.24 -12.36
N ALA A 240 -1.48 -14.77 -11.33
CA ALA A 240 -1.33 -13.41 -10.80
C ALA A 240 0.11 -13.17 -10.31
N THR A 241 0.68 -14.12 -9.56
CA THR A 241 2.06 -13.99 -9.05
C THR A 241 3.09 -13.89 -10.20
N VAL A 242 2.93 -14.71 -11.25
CA VAL A 242 3.81 -14.65 -12.43
C VAL A 242 3.65 -13.30 -13.16
N ARG A 243 2.43 -12.85 -13.36
CA ARG A 243 2.11 -11.57 -13.99
C ARG A 243 2.73 -10.39 -13.24
N ASP A 244 2.67 -10.39 -11.90
CA ASP A 244 3.28 -9.35 -11.08
C ASP A 244 4.81 -9.29 -11.28
N ARG A 245 5.48 -10.45 -11.42
CA ARG A 245 6.91 -10.51 -11.73
C ARG A 245 7.24 -9.99 -13.14
N GLN A 246 6.39 -10.27 -14.11
CA GLN A 246 6.53 -9.76 -15.48
C GLN A 246 6.33 -8.22 -15.49
N HIS A 247 5.31 -7.70 -14.82
CA HIS A 247 5.07 -6.27 -14.70
C HIS A 247 6.23 -5.55 -14.01
N TYR A 248 6.78 -6.14 -12.95
CA TYR A 248 7.95 -5.60 -12.27
C TYR A 248 9.17 -5.50 -13.23
N ALA A 249 9.46 -6.56 -13.98
CA ALA A 249 10.57 -6.55 -14.93
C ALA A 249 10.40 -5.52 -16.06
N LEU A 250 9.17 -5.38 -16.59
CA LEU A 250 8.84 -4.36 -17.58
C LEU A 250 9.04 -2.95 -17.01
N LEU A 251 8.58 -2.72 -15.79
CA LEU A 251 8.74 -1.46 -15.09
C LEU A 251 10.22 -1.10 -14.89
N CYS A 252 11.02 -2.03 -14.39
CA CYS A 252 12.47 -1.81 -14.23
C CYS A 252 13.15 -1.49 -15.57
N SER A 253 12.81 -2.21 -16.64
CA SER A 253 13.32 -1.94 -17.99
C SER A 253 12.90 -0.56 -18.52
N GLN A 254 11.68 -0.13 -18.24
CA GLN A 254 11.20 1.20 -18.61
C GLN A 254 11.95 2.29 -17.84
N LEU A 255 12.04 2.15 -16.51
CA LEU A 255 12.69 3.12 -15.62
C LEU A 255 14.20 3.25 -15.91
N SER A 256 14.87 2.20 -16.37
CA SER A 256 16.27 2.24 -16.77
C SER A 256 16.53 2.97 -18.08
N LYS A 257 15.50 3.13 -18.93
CA LYS A 257 15.60 3.76 -20.26
C LYS A 257 15.10 5.19 -20.29
N THR A 258 14.01 5.47 -19.57
CA THR A 258 13.33 6.77 -19.63
C THR A 258 12.91 7.23 -18.23
N PRO A 259 12.97 8.54 -17.95
CA PRO A 259 12.36 9.08 -16.72
C PRO A 259 10.85 8.84 -16.71
N CYS A 260 10.29 8.58 -15.52
CA CYS A 260 8.85 8.47 -15.35
C CYS A 260 8.19 9.86 -15.38
N LYS A 261 7.05 9.96 -16.06
CA LYS A 261 6.25 11.21 -16.09
C LYS A 261 5.36 11.32 -14.85
N GLU A 262 4.83 10.22 -14.41
CA GLU A 262 3.99 10.08 -13.23
C GLU A 262 4.73 9.27 -12.16
N GLN A 263 4.37 9.47 -10.91
CA GLN A 263 4.94 8.68 -9.82
C GLN A 263 4.55 7.21 -9.98
N VAL A 264 5.53 6.35 -9.83
CA VAL A 264 5.35 4.90 -9.81
C VAL A 264 5.51 4.41 -8.37
N SER A 265 4.60 3.56 -7.92
CA SER A 265 4.67 2.95 -6.58
C SER A 265 4.70 1.44 -6.70
N LEU A 266 5.51 0.78 -5.89
CA LEU A 266 5.64 -0.67 -5.85
C LEU A 266 5.91 -1.15 -4.42
N ASP A 267 5.39 -2.33 -4.09
CA ASP A 267 5.62 -2.96 -2.80
C ASP A 267 6.71 -4.04 -2.91
N LEU A 268 7.62 -4.02 -1.94
CA LEU A 268 8.55 -5.11 -1.71
C LEU A 268 8.08 -5.91 -0.50
N CYS A 269 7.83 -7.20 -0.73
CA CYS A 269 7.34 -8.09 0.31
C CYS A 269 8.50 -8.72 1.10
N ASP A 270 8.23 -9.01 2.36
CA ASP A 270 9.09 -9.83 3.21
C ASP A 270 9.21 -11.26 2.65
N ARG A 271 10.41 -11.80 2.64
CA ARG A 271 10.71 -13.11 2.01
C ARG A 271 10.04 -14.30 2.70
N GLU A 272 9.85 -14.21 4.02
CA GLU A 272 9.31 -15.33 4.79
C GLU A 272 7.78 -15.28 4.87
N SER A 273 7.22 -14.09 5.15
CA SER A 273 5.78 -13.92 5.37
C SER A 273 5.00 -13.61 4.08
N GLY A 274 5.66 -13.19 3.00
CA GLY A 274 5.02 -12.72 1.77
C GLY A 274 4.24 -11.40 1.93
N LYS A 275 4.28 -10.78 3.12
CA LYS A 275 3.58 -9.52 3.41
C LYS A 275 4.41 -8.32 2.97
N PRO A 276 3.79 -7.21 2.55
CA PRO A 276 4.51 -5.99 2.21
C PRO A 276 5.40 -5.54 3.37
N ARG A 277 6.66 -5.24 3.05
CA ARG A 277 7.67 -4.73 3.99
C ARG A 277 8.04 -3.28 3.70
N TYR A 278 8.19 -2.95 2.42
CA TYR A 278 8.48 -1.59 1.95
C TYR A 278 7.54 -1.22 0.82
N THR A 279 7.06 0.04 0.81
CA THR A 279 6.50 0.65 -0.40
C THR A 279 7.51 1.65 -0.94
N LEU A 280 7.93 1.48 -2.19
CA LEU A 280 8.84 2.37 -2.89
C LEU A 280 8.06 3.27 -3.84
N HIS A 281 8.25 4.57 -3.71
CA HIS A 281 7.73 5.56 -4.63
C HIS A 281 8.87 6.10 -5.48
N VAL A 282 8.82 5.89 -6.80
CA VAL A 282 9.81 6.39 -7.75
C VAL A 282 9.39 7.77 -8.23
N ILE A 283 10.20 8.78 -7.97
CA ILE A 283 9.91 10.17 -8.33
C ILE A 283 11.07 10.71 -9.17
N ASP A 284 10.79 11.11 -10.41
CA ASP A 284 11.74 11.80 -11.28
C ASP A 284 11.50 13.30 -11.26
N SER A 285 12.58 14.07 -11.12
CA SER A 285 12.57 15.53 -11.08
C SER A 285 13.32 16.11 -12.29
N PRO A 286 12.65 16.27 -13.45
CA PRO A 286 13.29 16.72 -14.68
C PRO A 286 13.83 18.17 -14.61
N ALA A 287 13.32 18.98 -13.69
CA ALA A 287 13.79 20.36 -13.45
C ALA A 287 15.17 20.41 -12.77
N VAL A 288 15.63 19.34 -12.13
CA VAL A 288 16.92 19.28 -11.47
C VAL A 288 18.03 19.16 -12.53
N LYS A 289 18.93 20.15 -12.58
CA LYS A 289 20.07 20.13 -13.50
C LYS A 289 21.01 18.97 -13.17
N PRO A 290 21.49 18.22 -14.20
CA PRO A 290 22.42 17.13 -13.98
C PRO A 290 23.72 17.62 -13.33
N SER A 291 24.14 16.93 -12.26
CA SER A 291 25.47 17.07 -11.67
C SER A 291 26.05 15.68 -11.41
N ARG A 292 27.33 15.61 -11.04
CA ARG A 292 28.04 14.33 -10.86
C ARG A 292 27.45 13.48 -9.73
N ASP A 293 26.83 14.11 -8.74
CA ASP A 293 26.45 13.47 -7.48
C ASP A 293 24.91 13.44 -7.22
N ASN A 294 24.10 13.99 -8.15
CA ASN A 294 22.65 14.12 -7.95
C ASN A 294 21.78 13.22 -8.84
N HIS A 295 22.34 12.12 -9.32
CA HIS A 295 21.61 11.23 -10.23
C HIS A 295 20.48 10.48 -9.53
N PHE A 296 20.75 9.94 -8.33
CA PHE A 296 19.89 8.97 -7.66
C PHE A 296 20.11 9.01 -6.16
N ALA A 297 19.02 9.00 -5.40
CA ALA A 297 19.04 8.87 -3.94
C ALA A 297 17.84 8.09 -3.44
N ILE A 298 17.99 7.52 -2.24
CA ILE A 298 16.94 6.81 -1.51
C ILE A 298 16.58 7.67 -0.30
N PHE A 299 15.30 7.94 -0.10
CA PHE A 299 14.81 8.66 1.07
C PHE A 299 13.94 7.71 1.90
N ILE A 300 14.39 7.38 3.10
CA ILE A 300 13.62 6.56 4.03
C ILE A 300 12.67 7.48 4.80
N ILE A 301 11.37 7.25 4.62
CA ILE A 301 10.33 7.95 5.36
C ILE A 301 10.35 7.43 6.80
N PRO A 302 10.58 8.30 7.81
CA PRO A 302 10.64 7.85 9.20
C PRO A 302 9.32 7.23 9.66
N GLN A 303 9.41 6.15 10.42
CA GLN A 303 8.24 5.50 11.01
C GLN A 303 7.39 6.49 11.81
N GLY A 304 6.09 6.49 11.57
CA GLY A 304 5.15 7.40 12.21
C GLY A 304 4.95 8.72 11.47
N ARG A 305 5.69 9.00 10.39
CA ARG A 305 5.56 10.23 9.59
C ARG A 305 4.92 10.00 8.23
N GLU A 306 4.52 8.78 7.91
CA GLU A 306 3.99 8.38 6.58
C GLU A 306 2.71 9.13 6.22
N THR A 307 1.95 9.60 7.22
CA THR A 307 0.72 10.34 7.04
C THR A 307 0.92 11.85 6.84
N GLU A 308 2.13 12.36 7.07
CA GLU A 308 2.43 13.78 6.83
C GLU A 308 2.31 14.10 5.34
N TRP A 309 1.78 15.28 5.00
CA TRP A 309 1.55 15.71 3.62
C TRP A 309 2.77 15.50 2.72
N LEU A 310 3.97 15.82 3.20
CA LEU A 310 5.23 15.70 2.47
C LEU A 310 5.53 14.26 2.04
N PHE A 311 5.09 13.27 2.80
CA PHE A 311 5.37 11.85 2.55
C PHE A 311 4.13 11.08 2.08
N GLY A 312 2.96 11.46 2.56
CA GLY A 312 1.70 10.77 2.33
C GLY A 312 1.03 11.08 0.99
N THR A 313 1.31 12.28 0.41
CA THR A 313 0.70 12.69 -0.86
C THR A 313 1.69 12.65 -2.02
N GLU A 314 1.19 12.54 -3.24
CA GLU A 314 2.03 12.57 -4.45
C GLU A 314 2.70 13.93 -4.64
N GLU A 315 1.96 15.02 -4.42
CA GLU A 315 2.45 16.39 -4.49
C GLU A 315 3.53 16.66 -3.45
N GLY A 316 3.33 16.18 -2.21
CA GLY A 316 4.31 16.28 -1.15
C GLY A 316 5.61 15.54 -1.50
N ARG A 317 5.51 14.33 -2.02
CA ARG A 317 6.70 13.57 -2.45
C ARG A 317 7.41 14.21 -3.64
N LYS A 318 6.69 14.84 -4.58
CA LYS A 318 7.29 15.66 -5.65
C LYS A 318 8.06 16.85 -5.07
N GLN A 319 7.50 17.52 -4.07
CA GLN A 319 8.21 18.62 -3.38
C GLN A 319 9.43 18.10 -2.60
N LEU A 320 9.32 16.94 -1.95
CA LEU A 320 10.45 16.28 -1.29
C LEU A 320 11.60 16.02 -2.28
N ALA A 321 11.29 15.43 -3.44
CA ALA A 321 12.29 15.13 -4.47
C ALA A 321 12.95 16.41 -5.02
N ALA A 322 12.17 17.46 -5.25
CA ALA A 322 12.69 18.75 -5.68
C ALA A 322 13.61 19.39 -4.63
N SER A 323 13.22 19.32 -3.36
CA SER A 323 13.99 19.87 -2.24
C SER A 323 15.27 19.09 -1.98
N ALA A 324 15.24 17.77 -2.17
CA ALA A 324 16.41 16.90 -2.04
C ALA A 324 17.43 17.12 -3.17
N GLY A 325 17.00 17.70 -4.31
CA GLY A 325 17.89 18.07 -5.41
C GLY A 325 18.41 16.91 -6.24
N PHE A 326 17.76 15.75 -6.21
CA PHE A 326 18.12 14.57 -7.02
C PHE A 326 17.22 14.43 -8.24
N ARG A 327 17.81 13.90 -9.33
CA ARG A 327 17.06 13.64 -10.57
C ARG A 327 16.05 12.51 -10.43
N ARG A 328 16.41 11.45 -9.69
CA ARG A 328 15.50 10.40 -9.23
C ARG A 328 15.62 10.26 -7.73
N LEU A 329 14.50 10.27 -7.05
CA LEU A 329 14.38 9.96 -5.64
C LEU A 329 13.47 8.73 -5.49
N LEU A 330 13.93 7.73 -4.72
CA LEU A 330 13.05 6.68 -4.21
C LEU A 330 12.63 7.04 -2.79
N ALA A 331 11.37 7.40 -2.59
CA ALA A 331 10.82 7.57 -1.25
C ALA A 331 10.30 6.20 -0.77
N VAL A 332 10.86 5.74 0.34
CA VAL A 332 10.60 4.41 0.89
C VAL A 332 9.79 4.53 2.17
N ALA A 333 8.57 4.02 2.14
CA ALA A 333 7.72 3.88 3.31
C ALA A 333 7.92 2.51 3.97
N LEU A 334 8.06 2.52 5.29
CA LEU A 334 8.26 1.34 6.12
C LEU A 334 6.89 0.81 6.58
N HIS A 335 6.54 -0.44 6.23
CA HIS A 335 5.24 -1.00 6.58
C HIS A 335 5.06 -1.16 8.09
N ARG A 336 3.94 -0.72 8.59
CA ARG A 336 3.56 -0.67 10.01
C ARG A 336 3.61 -2.01 10.73
N GLU A 337 3.36 -3.10 10.02
CA GLU A 337 3.30 -4.45 10.59
C GLU A 337 4.66 -5.16 10.66
N GLN A 338 5.69 -4.52 10.12
CA GLN A 338 7.05 -5.05 10.05
C GLN A 338 7.94 -4.44 11.13
N HIS A 339 8.99 -5.16 11.49
CA HIS A 339 9.98 -4.70 12.46
C HIS A 339 11.27 -4.25 11.76
N TYR A 340 11.81 -3.12 12.19
CA TYR A 340 13.05 -2.53 11.68
C TYR A 340 13.93 -2.13 12.85
N GLU A 341 15.19 -2.52 12.81
CA GLU A 341 16.13 -2.22 13.90
C GLU A 341 16.74 -0.82 13.77
N HIS A 342 17.34 -0.54 12.61
CA HIS A 342 18.06 0.72 12.37
C HIS A 342 18.25 0.97 10.86
N MET A 343 18.69 2.19 10.51
CA MET A 343 18.94 2.63 9.13
C MET A 343 19.87 1.69 8.36
N ALA A 344 20.96 1.22 8.96
CA ALA A 344 21.92 0.35 8.28
C ALA A 344 21.33 -1.03 7.90
N GLY A 345 20.39 -1.55 8.70
CA GLY A 345 19.65 -2.79 8.38
C GLY A 345 18.77 -2.59 7.15
N VAL A 346 17.99 -1.51 7.13
CA VAL A 346 17.14 -1.14 5.98
C VAL A 346 17.97 -0.91 4.72
N GLN A 347 19.10 -0.24 4.85
CA GLN A 347 20.03 -0.02 3.74
C GLN A 347 20.59 -1.34 3.20
N ALA A 348 20.99 -2.27 4.04
CA ALA A 348 21.50 -3.58 3.62
C ALA A 348 20.44 -4.39 2.87
N GLU A 349 19.19 -4.37 3.33
CA GLU A 349 18.06 -5.07 2.68
C GLU A 349 17.72 -4.48 1.31
N LEU A 350 17.76 -3.15 1.18
CA LEU A 350 17.28 -2.45 -0.01
C LEU A 350 18.36 -2.27 -1.09
N SER A 351 19.65 -2.29 -0.73
CA SER A 351 20.75 -1.86 -1.63
C SER A 351 20.76 -2.55 -2.99
N ALA A 352 20.47 -3.84 -3.06
CA ALA A 352 20.41 -4.57 -4.34
C ALA A 352 19.15 -4.18 -5.15
N LYS A 353 17.99 -4.12 -4.50
CA LYS A 353 16.70 -3.88 -5.15
C LYS A 353 16.56 -2.45 -5.69
N VAL A 354 17.06 -1.45 -4.97
CA VAL A 354 16.97 -0.07 -5.43
C VAL A 354 17.81 0.18 -6.69
N MET A 355 18.87 -0.62 -6.91
CA MET A 355 19.68 -0.51 -8.13
C MET A 355 18.94 -0.99 -9.38
N GLU A 356 17.97 -1.89 -9.26
CA GLU A 356 17.09 -2.29 -10.38
C GLU A 356 16.19 -1.13 -10.86
N LEU A 357 15.96 -0.14 -9.99
CA LEU A 357 15.14 1.05 -10.26
C LEU A 357 16.00 2.30 -10.59
N ALA A 358 17.28 2.11 -10.86
CA ALA A 358 18.21 3.21 -11.12
C ALA A 358 17.81 3.99 -12.40
N PRO A 359 18.07 5.32 -12.46
CA PRO A 359 17.79 6.13 -13.62
C PRO A 359 18.76 5.80 -14.78
N PRO A 360 18.39 6.14 -16.05
CA PRO A 360 19.29 5.98 -17.18
C PRO A 360 20.57 6.80 -16.99
N GLY A 361 21.70 6.19 -17.37
CA GLY A 361 23.00 6.85 -17.34
C GLY A 361 23.65 6.97 -15.95
N LEU A 362 23.22 6.17 -14.97
CA LEU A 362 23.88 6.10 -13.67
C LEU A 362 25.31 5.56 -13.84
N PRO A 363 26.36 6.24 -13.31
CA PRO A 363 27.72 5.75 -13.38
C PRO A 363 27.91 4.42 -12.63
N ALA A 364 28.66 3.47 -13.19
CA ALA A 364 28.85 2.12 -12.64
C ALA A 364 29.41 2.07 -11.19
N ARG A 365 30.06 3.14 -10.72
CA ARG A 365 30.60 3.27 -9.36
C ARG A 365 29.88 4.31 -8.51
N HIS A 366 28.66 4.69 -8.87
CA HIS A 366 27.91 5.68 -8.11
C HIS A 366 27.46 5.09 -6.76
N GLN A 367 27.84 5.75 -5.66
CA GLN A 367 27.32 5.43 -4.34
C GLN A 367 25.97 6.12 -4.17
N VAL A 368 24.92 5.32 -4.00
CA VAL A 368 23.55 5.83 -3.81
C VAL A 368 23.37 6.22 -2.34
N PRO A 369 23.16 7.51 -2.02
CA PRO A 369 22.95 7.94 -0.65
C PRO A 369 21.59 7.51 -0.14
N PHE A 370 21.56 7.07 1.12
CA PHE A 370 20.32 6.84 1.88
C PHE A 370 20.10 8.03 2.82
N LEU A 371 19.00 8.72 2.62
CA LEU A 371 18.61 9.95 3.32
C LEU A 371 17.43 9.67 4.24
N SER A 372 17.29 10.44 5.30
CA SER A 372 16.10 10.49 6.15
C SER A 372 16.08 11.80 6.95
N VAL A 373 14.92 12.20 7.46
CA VAL A 373 14.83 13.31 8.41
C VAL A 373 15.50 12.91 9.74
N GLY A 374 16.47 13.70 10.18
CA GLY A 374 17.21 13.41 11.41
C GLY A 374 18.21 12.25 11.32
N GLY A 375 18.35 11.61 10.16
CA GLY A 375 19.35 10.57 9.91
C GLY A 375 19.01 9.19 10.48
N ASP A 376 17.81 8.98 11.01
CA ASP A 376 17.30 7.69 11.49
C ASP A 376 15.99 7.27 10.80
N ILE A 377 15.51 6.06 11.12
CA ILE A 377 14.25 5.52 10.56
C ILE A 377 13.01 5.88 11.37
N GLY A 378 13.14 6.76 12.38
CA GLY A 378 12.08 7.07 13.32
C GLY A 378 11.78 5.93 14.30
N VAL A 379 10.94 6.24 15.27
CA VAL A 379 10.51 5.26 16.28
C VAL A 379 9.01 5.25 16.37
N ARG A 380 8.42 4.05 16.23
CA ARG A 380 7.00 3.78 16.46
C ARG A 380 6.86 2.76 17.57
N THR A 381 6.05 3.05 18.57
CA THR A 381 5.75 2.12 19.65
C THR A 381 4.25 1.89 19.69
N VAL A 382 3.80 0.69 19.33
CA VAL A 382 2.40 0.30 19.47
C VAL A 382 2.07 0.13 20.95
N ARG A 383 1.08 0.90 21.44
CA ARG A 383 0.60 0.87 22.83
C ARG A 383 -0.61 -0.02 23.00
N HIS A 384 -1.47 -0.05 22.00
CA HIS A 384 -2.70 -0.83 22.05
C HIS A 384 -3.17 -1.17 20.64
N ARG A 385 -3.71 -2.39 20.47
CA ARG A 385 -4.38 -2.82 19.24
C ARG A 385 -5.65 -3.53 19.65
N ALA A 386 -6.77 -3.14 19.06
CA ALA A 386 -8.07 -3.75 19.31
C ALA A 386 -9.00 -3.56 18.11
N SER A 387 -10.20 -4.11 18.22
CA SER A 387 -11.25 -4.00 17.21
C SER A 387 -12.52 -3.45 17.85
N SER A 388 -13.19 -2.54 17.17
CA SER A 388 -14.54 -2.08 17.51
C SER A 388 -15.54 -2.66 16.54
N ALA A 389 -16.72 -3.02 17.04
CA ALA A 389 -17.82 -3.48 16.21
C ALA A 389 -18.31 -2.41 15.20
N LEU A 390 -18.15 -1.11 15.53
CA LEU A 390 -18.58 0.01 14.69
C LEU A 390 -17.43 0.60 13.86
N SER A 391 -16.22 0.70 14.44
CA SER A 391 -15.08 1.38 13.82
C SER A 391 -14.07 0.43 13.20
N GLY A 392 -14.22 -0.90 13.35
CA GLY A 392 -13.26 -1.90 12.87
C GLY A 392 -11.95 -1.89 13.68
N ASP A 393 -10.91 -2.47 13.09
CA ASP A 393 -9.61 -2.60 13.74
C ASP A 393 -8.90 -1.25 13.87
N TYR A 394 -8.32 -1.00 15.04
CA TYR A 394 -7.58 0.23 15.32
C TYR A 394 -6.31 -0.02 16.12
N VAL A 395 -5.40 0.96 16.06
CA VAL A 395 -4.15 0.95 16.81
C VAL A 395 -3.94 2.30 17.49
N VAL A 396 -3.44 2.24 18.73
CA VAL A 396 -2.89 3.40 19.46
C VAL A 396 -1.39 3.24 19.49
N GLU A 397 -0.67 4.25 19.03
CA GLU A 397 0.78 4.21 18.94
C GLU A 397 1.43 5.52 19.36
N ASP A 398 2.64 5.43 19.91
CA ASP A 398 3.49 6.60 20.18
C ASP A 398 4.51 6.70 19.06
N VAL A 399 4.65 7.89 18.49
CA VAL A 399 5.60 8.20 17.42
C VAL A 399 6.45 9.41 17.78
N ARG A 400 7.66 9.47 17.23
CA ARG A 400 8.54 10.60 17.40
C ARG A 400 8.32 11.59 16.26
N GLY A 401 8.06 12.85 16.60
CA GLY A 401 8.00 13.97 15.67
C GLY A 401 9.36 14.69 15.56
N ASP A 402 9.32 15.96 15.15
CA ASP A 402 10.52 16.78 15.02
C ASP A 402 11.13 17.10 16.39
N GLY A 403 12.45 17.07 16.46
CA GLY A 403 13.20 17.34 17.68
C GLY A 403 12.97 16.29 18.76
N THR A 404 12.50 16.74 19.94
CA THR A 404 12.22 15.89 21.10
C THR A 404 10.74 15.60 21.30
N CYS A 405 9.89 16.10 20.40
CA CYS A 405 8.43 15.93 20.51
C CYS A 405 8.04 14.47 20.26
N CYS A 406 7.11 13.98 21.06
CA CYS A 406 6.47 12.68 20.89
C CYS A 406 4.96 12.86 20.83
N PHE A 407 4.32 12.09 19.99
CA PHE A 407 2.87 12.14 19.78
C PHE A 407 2.25 10.76 19.96
N ARG A 408 1.06 10.74 20.54
CA ARG A 408 0.21 9.56 20.59
C ARG A 408 -0.86 9.69 19.53
N ARG A 409 -1.02 8.65 18.71
CA ARG A 409 -1.95 8.61 17.59
C ARG A 409 -2.92 7.46 17.69
N LEU A 410 -4.18 7.71 17.32
CA LEU A 410 -5.19 6.71 17.03
C LEU A 410 -5.32 6.59 15.51
N ILE A 411 -5.25 5.37 15.00
CA ILE A 411 -5.35 5.08 13.56
C ILE A 411 -6.28 3.90 13.36
N PHE A 412 -7.27 4.04 12.48
CA PHE A 412 -8.09 2.94 12.01
C PHE A 412 -7.37 2.17 10.91
N LEU A 413 -7.30 0.84 11.03
CA LEU A 413 -6.53 0.01 10.09
C LEU A 413 -7.20 -0.14 8.72
N CYS A 414 -8.47 0.21 8.58
CA CYS A 414 -9.16 0.34 7.29
C CYS A 414 -8.68 1.58 6.50
N ASN A 415 -8.17 2.62 7.19
CA ASN A 415 -7.62 3.82 6.56
C ASN A 415 -6.30 4.22 7.24
N ARG A 416 -5.25 3.46 6.95
CA ARG A 416 -3.93 3.55 7.61
C ARG A 416 -3.18 4.86 7.35
N ASN A 417 -3.60 5.61 6.35
CA ASN A 417 -2.96 6.85 5.92
C ASN A 417 -3.54 8.09 6.60
N VAL A 418 -4.56 7.93 7.46
CA VAL A 418 -5.20 9.02 8.18
C VAL A 418 -5.02 8.82 9.68
N VAL A 419 -4.51 9.85 10.34
CA VAL A 419 -4.48 9.93 11.80
C VAL A 419 -5.86 10.41 12.27
N GLN A 420 -6.59 9.52 12.95
CA GLN A 420 -7.92 9.85 13.47
C GLN A 420 -7.85 10.81 14.66
N SER A 421 -6.90 10.60 15.56
CA SER A 421 -6.67 11.50 16.70
C SER A 421 -5.19 11.51 17.05
N GLU A 422 -4.70 12.69 17.46
CA GLU A 422 -3.33 12.87 17.90
C GLU A 422 -3.28 13.69 19.18
N ALA A 423 -2.39 13.32 20.08
CA ALA A 423 -2.10 14.09 21.29
C ALA A 423 -0.59 14.22 21.49
N ARG A 424 -0.11 15.40 21.83
CA ARG A 424 1.29 15.64 22.21
C ARG A 424 1.58 15.04 23.58
N LEU A 425 2.70 14.34 23.70
CA LEU A 425 3.16 13.76 24.96
C LEU A 425 4.14 14.72 25.65
N LEU A 426 3.93 14.95 26.93
CA LEU A 426 4.86 15.73 27.75
C LEU A 426 6.08 14.86 28.07
N ALA A 427 7.28 15.41 27.88
CA ALA A 427 8.50 14.74 28.32
C ALA A 427 8.42 14.46 29.84
N PRO A 428 8.89 13.30 30.31
CA PRO A 428 9.01 13.06 31.76
C PRO A 428 9.78 14.22 32.37
N ALA A 429 9.21 14.87 33.39
CA ALA A 429 9.89 15.94 34.10
C ALA A 429 11.28 15.42 34.57
N ALA A 430 12.35 16.05 34.12
CA ALA A 430 13.68 15.74 34.60
C ALA A 430 13.67 15.96 36.13
N LEU A 431 13.82 14.86 36.90
CA LEU A 431 13.92 14.94 38.32
C LEU A 431 15.13 15.83 38.66
N PRO A 432 14.99 16.82 39.55
CA PRO A 432 16.11 17.64 39.97
C PRO A 432 17.19 16.73 40.58
N ASP A 433 18.43 16.99 40.18
CA ASP A 433 19.65 16.28 40.55
C ASP A 433 19.69 16.00 42.07
N GLN A 434 19.26 14.81 42.47
CA GLN A 434 19.41 14.39 43.85
C GLN A 434 20.84 13.86 44.06
N LYS A 435 21.73 14.80 44.35
CA LYS A 435 22.99 14.49 45.01
C LYS A 435 22.70 13.72 46.31
N LYS A 436 23.14 12.43 46.34
CA LYS A 436 23.34 11.61 47.54
C LYS A 436 22.11 11.33 48.41
N ARG A 437 21.45 10.20 48.21
CA ARG A 437 20.77 9.49 49.32
C ARG A 437 21.09 7.99 49.35
N ARG A 438 21.28 7.52 50.58
CA ARG A 438 21.75 6.19 51.06
C ARG A 438 20.86 5.03 50.59
N LYS A 439 21.52 3.86 50.50
CA LYS A 439 20.95 2.53 50.31
C LYS A 439 19.69 2.28 51.16
N GLY A 440 18.58 2.00 50.54
CA GLY A 440 17.38 1.50 51.19
C GLY A 440 16.26 1.23 50.20
N LYS A 441 15.86 -0.04 50.07
CA LYS A 441 14.71 -0.65 49.39
C LYS A 441 14.37 -0.11 47.99
N LYS A 442 14.51 -0.96 46.97
CA LYS A 442 14.10 -0.75 45.61
C LYS A 442 12.60 -0.37 45.57
N LYS A 443 12.32 0.92 45.30
CA LYS A 443 11.05 1.34 44.72
C LYS A 443 11.13 1.16 43.21
N PRO A 444 10.03 0.84 42.52
CA PRO A 444 10.03 0.70 41.05
C PRO A 444 10.60 1.98 40.39
N SER A 445 11.37 1.80 39.35
CA SER A 445 12.06 2.88 38.66
C SER A 445 11.04 3.86 38.01
N PRO A 446 11.37 5.15 37.86
CA PRO A 446 10.48 6.14 37.24
C PRO A 446 10.15 5.89 35.77
N ALA A 447 10.66 4.81 35.17
CA ALA A 447 10.48 4.45 33.77
C ALA A 447 9.11 3.80 33.45
N GLU A 448 8.22 3.59 34.42
CA GLU A 448 6.96 2.86 34.22
C GLU A 448 5.69 3.73 34.22
N GLN A 449 5.77 5.03 34.42
CA GLN A 449 4.57 5.88 34.27
C GLN A 449 4.39 6.28 32.80
N PRO A 450 3.18 6.04 32.20
CA PRO A 450 2.92 6.48 30.84
C PRO A 450 3.10 8.01 30.77
N PRO A 451 3.68 8.55 29.68
CA PRO A 451 3.87 9.97 29.52
C PRO A 451 2.52 10.71 29.57
N ALA A 452 2.51 11.85 30.27
CA ALA A 452 1.32 12.67 30.41
C ALA A 452 0.96 13.32 29.07
N ILE A 453 -0.34 13.52 28.83
CA ILE A 453 -0.86 14.19 27.65
C ILE A 453 -0.80 15.71 27.85
N ASP A 454 -0.34 16.42 26.84
CA ASP A 454 -0.43 17.87 26.78
C ASP A 454 -1.81 18.31 26.33
N LYS A 455 -2.62 18.72 27.28
CA LYS A 455 -4.02 19.14 27.03
C LYS A 455 -4.14 20.54 26.37
N SER A 456 -3.04 21.29 26.26
CA SER A 456 -3.01 22.57 25.56
C SER A 456 -2.88 22.41 24.04
N TYR A 457 -2.49 21.22 23.59
CA TYR A 457 -2.21 20.93 22.20
C TYR A 457 -3.48 20.46 21.47
N LEU A 458 -3.86 21.20 20.45
CA LEU A 458 -4.86 20.80 19.44
C LEU A 458 -4.10 20.43 18.16
N CYS A 459 -4.11 19.15 17.80
CA CYS A 459 -3.34 18.66 16.64
C CYS A 459 -3.89 19.16 15.31
N CYS A 460 -5.21 19.27 15.20
CA CYS A 460 -5.90 19.53 13.94
C CYS A 460 -6.19 21.02 13.78
N GLU A 461 -5.87 21.57 12.60
CA GLU A 461 -6.18 22.96 12.29
C GLU A 461 -7.70 23.23 12.35
N HIS A 462 -8.52 22.28 11.95
CA HIS A 462 -9.97 22.40 12.05
C HIS A 462 -10.45 22.52 13.51
N HIS A 463 -9.88 21.79 14.47
CA HIS A 463 -10.20 21.96 15.89
C HIS A 463 -9.84 23.35 16.41
N LYS A 464 -8.67 23.88 16.00
CA LYS A 464 -8.26 25.25 16.35
C LYS A 464 -9.24 26.28 15.81
N ALA A 465 -9.68 26.13 14.55
CA ALA A 465 -10.69 26.99 13.94
C ALA A 465 -12.07 26.85 14.62
N MET A 466 -12.49 25.62 14.96
CA MET A 466 -13.75 25.40 15.70
C MET A 466 -13.74 26.09 17.06
N VAL A 467 -12.64 26.02 17.80
CA VAL A 467 -12.49 26.77 19.09
C VAL A 467 -12.48 28.27 18.88
N ALA A 468 -11.75 28.75 17.85
CA ALA A 468 -11.71 30.17 17.53
C ALA A 468 -13.11 30.77 17.21
N GLY A 469 -13.97 29.98 16.56
CA GLY A 469 -15.36 30.34 16.25
C GLY A 469 -16.24 30.58 17.45
N LEU A 470 -15.84 30.12 18.64
CA LEU A 470 -16.54 30.47 19.89
C LEU A 470 -16.46 31.96 20.26
N CYS A 471 -15.61 32.75 19.60
CA CYS A 471 -15.62 34.23 19.71
C CYS A 471 -16.91 34.86 19.19
N LEU A 472 -17.73 34.13 18.42
CA LEU A 472 -19.04 34.55 17.97
C LEU A 472 -20.10 34.57 19.09
N LEU A 473 -19.83 33.89 20.22
CA LEU A 473 -20.69 33.92 21.42
C LEU A 473 -20.45 35.20 22.17
N GLY A 474 -21.43 36.11 22.20
CA GLY A 474 -21.49 37.30 23.07
C GLY A 474 -20.19 38.12 23.18
N CYS A 475 -20.12 39.03 24.18
CA CYS A 475 -18.88 39.77 24.47
C CYS A 475 -17.83 38.83 25.14
N PRO A 476 -16.61 38.74 24.60
CA PRO A 476 -15.52 37.96 25.21
C PRO A 476 -15.20 38.32 26.65
N ASN A 477 -15.47 39.56 27.04
CA ASN A 477 -15.29 40.06 28.41
C ASN A 477 -16.33 39.49 29.40
N SER A 478 -17.39 38.85 28.95
CA SER A 478 -18.38 38.16 29.81
C SER A 478 -18.09 36.66 29.99
N LEU A 479 -17.04 36.10 29.36
CA LEU A 479 -16.52 34.82 29.71
C LEU A 479 -15.68 34.91 30.98
N PRO A 480 -16.27 34.64 32.17
CA PRO A 480 -16.55 33.26 32.57
C PRO A 480 -18.03 32.99 32.91
N ALA A 481 -18.98 33.37 32.08
CA ALA A 481 -20.35 32.91 32.24
C ALA A 481 -20.46 31.37 32.01
N PRO A 482 -21.43 30.71 32.66
CA PRO A 482 -21.68 29.28 32.40
C PRO A 482 -21.98 29.05 30.92
N LEU A 483 -21.18 28.25 30.27
CA LEU A 483 -21.26 27.91 28.83
C LEU A 483 -21.72 26.46 28.68
N ALA A 484 -22.84 26.23 28.00
CA ALA A 484 -23.33 24.91 27.67
C ALA A 484 -22.89 24.53 26.25
N VAL A 485 -22.05 23.50 26.11
CA VAL A 485 -21.49 23.05 24.82
C VAL A 485 -21.88 21.61 24.56
N LEU A 486 -22.43 21.34 23.38
CA LEU A 486 -22.64 19.98 22.87
C LEU A 486 -21.59 19.68 21.79
N VAL A 487 -20.85 18.59 21.95
CA VAL A 487 -19.90 18.10 20.95
C VAL A 487 -20.40 16.74 20.45
N VAL A 488 -20.61 16.60 19.16
CA VAL A 488 -20.95 15.32 18.52
C VAL A 488 -19.72 14.80 17.79
N GLY A 489 -19.27 13.62 18.22
CA GLY A 489 -17.98 13.03 17.89
C GLY A 489 -16.96 13.22 19.02
N LEU A 490 -16.35 12.13 19.47
CA LEU A 490 -15.35 12.13 20.54
C LEU A 490 -13.93 11.92 20.01
N GLY A 491 -13.75 10.87 19.20
CA GLY A 491 -12.42 10.41 18.81
C GLY A 491 -11.50 10.22 20.02
N GLY A 492 -10.31 10.83 20.01
CA GLY A 492 -9.40 10.89 21.17
C GLY A 492 -9.81 11.89 22.26
N GLY A 493 -10.84 12.68 22.04
CA GLY A 493 -11.39 13.64 23.02
C GLY A 493 -10.62 14.96 23.15
N SER A 494 -9.73 15.33 22.24
CA SER A 494 -8.91 16.55 22.34
C SER A 494 -9.76 17.83 22.32
N LEU A 495 -10.74 17.93 21.42
CA LEU A 495 -11.62 19.10 21.31
C LEU A 495 -12.46 19.32 22.58
N PRO A 496 -13.26 18.35 23.07
CA PRO A 496 -14.03 18.54 24.30
C PRO A 496 -13.15 18.73 25.54
N LEU A 497 -11.96 18.10 25.61
CA LEU A 497 -11.01 18.35 26.70
C LEU A 497 -10.51 19.78 26.72
N PHE A 498 -10.14 20.32 25.56
CA PHE A 498 -9.68 21.69 25.45
C PHE A 498 -10.79 22.68 25.92
N VAL A 499 -12.01 22.50 25.40
CA VAL A 499 -13.15 23.32 25.82
C VAL A 499 -13.39 23.23 27.33
N HIS A 500 -13.43 22.03 27.90
CA HIS A 500 -13.64 21.81 29.34
C HIS A 500 -12.54 22.44 30.18
N ASP A 501 -11.27 22.32 29.78
CA ASP A 501 -10.15 22.76 30.62
C ASP A 501 -9.88 24.26 30.49
N TYR A 502 -10.06 24.87 29.32
CA TYR A 502 -9.75 26.27 29.09
C TYR A 502 -10.96 27.20 29.31
N PHE A 503 -12.18 26.73 29.09
CA PHE A 503 -13.40 27.47 29.45
C PHE A 503 -13.86 27.01 30.83
N SER A 504 -13.39 27.67 31.86
CA SER A 504 -13.51 27.23 33.28
C SER A 504 -14.93 27.02 33.77
N GLN A 505 -15.94 27.65 33.15
CA GLN A 505 -17.36 27.50 33.47
C GLN A 505 -18.14 26.70 32.42
N ALA A 506 -17.46 26.09 31.44
CA ALA A 506 -18.13 25.33 30.42
C ALA A 506 -18.63 23.98 30.97
N HIS A 507 -19.88 23.66 30.63
CA HIS A 507 -20.49 22.35 30.80
C HIS A 507 -20.54 21.69 29.43
N VAL A 508 -19.81 20.59 29.25
CA VAL A 508 -19.64 19.94 27.97
C VAL A 508 -20.37 18.60 27.97
N ALA A 509 -21.36 18.46 27.09
CA ALA A 509 -21.96 17.17 26.75
C ALA A 509 -21.32 16.66 25.47
N VAL A 510 -20.88 15.42 25.47
CA VAL A 510 -20.27 14.78 24.30
C VAL A 510 -21.16 13.61 23.88
N VAL A 511 -21.43 13.47 22.59
CA VAL A 511 -22.15 12.32 22.02
C VAL A 511 -21.20 11.52 21.17
N GLU A 512 -21.10 10.23 21.48
CA GLU A 512 -20.24 9.30 20.74
C GLU A 512 -21.03 8.02 20.47
N ILE A 513 -20.97 7.54 19.24
CA ILE A 513 -21.70 6.34 18.84
C ILE A 513 -20.96 5.05 19.23
N ASP A 514 -19.61 5.11 19.26
CA ASP A 514 -18.76 3.96 19.51
C ASP A 514 -18.23 3.92 20.95
N PRO A 515 -18.72 3.01 21.81
CA PRO A 515 -18.23 2.91 23.18
C PRO A 515 -16.74 2.64 23.28
N SER A 516 -16.14 1.99 22.27
CA SER A 516 -14.70 1.73 22.22
C SER A 516 -13.90 3.02 22.14
N MET A 517 -14.43 4.06 21.48
CA MET A 517 -13.75 5.35 21.39
C MET A 517 -13.72 6.05 22.76
N LEU A 518 -14.76 5.94 23.56
CA LEU A 518 -14.73 6.43 24.95
C LEU A 518 -13.66 5.73 25.79
N GLU A 519 -13.52 4.41 25.65
CA GLU A 519 -12.45 3.66 26.32
C GLU A 519 -11.07 4.12 25.87
N VAL A 520 -10.86 4.28 24.55
CA VAL A 520 -9.60 4.75 23.96
C VAL A 520 -9.26 6.16 24.46
N ALA A 521 -10.21 7.10 24.38
CA ALA A 521 -10.00 8.47 24.83
C ALA A 521 -9.62 8.52 26.32
N THR A 522 -10.32 7.75 27.16
CA THR A 522 -10.08 7.71 28.60
C THR A 522 -8.73 7.07 28.94
N ARG A 523 -8.43 5.93 28.34
CA ARG A 523 -7.25 5.13 28.70
C ARG A 523 -5.95 5.70 28.11
N TRP A 524 -6.03 6.27 26.90
CA TRP A 524 -4.84 6.60 26.14
C TRP A 524 -4.65 8.09 25.89
N PHE A 525 -5.71 8.89 25.82
CA PHE A 525 -5.65 10.31 25.46
C PHE A 525 -5.93 11.26 26.63
N GLY A 526 -5.99 10.74 27.86
CA GLY A 526 -6.13 11.55 29.07
C GLY A 526 -7.52 12.17 29.24
N PHE A 527 -8.52 11.69 28.49
CA PHE A 527 -9.91 12.12 28.62
C PHE A 527 -10.48 11.65 29.97
N SER A 528 -11.28 12.50 30.59
CA SER A 528 -11.94 12.16 31.86
C SER A 528 -13.30 12.83 31.95
N GLN A 529 -14.29 12.09 32.42
CA GLN A 529 -15.62 12.61 32.73
C GLN A 529 -15.66 13.20 34.16
N GLY A 530 -16.56 14.15 34.39
CA GLY A 530 -16.72 14.81 35.67
C GLY A 530 -18.02 15.56 35.77
N ALA A 531 -18.13 16.43 36.76
CA ALA A 531 -19.36 17.24 36.97
C ALA A 531 -19.71 18.13 35.79
N ARG A 532 -18.69 18.62 35.08
CA ARG A 532 -18.84 19.55 33.93
C ARG A 532 -18.62 18.91 32.56
N MET A 533 -18.28 17.60 32.49
CA MET A 533 -18.10 16.87 31.22
C MET A 533 -18.70 15.50 31.30
N ARG A 534 -19.63 15.20 30.42
CA ARG A 534 -20.29 13.89 30.34
C ARG A 534 -20.32 13.39 28.90
N VAL A 535 -20.16 12.07 28.73
CA VAL A 535 -20.29 11.40 27.44
C VAL A 535 -21.57 10.57 27.42
N HIS A 536 -22.32 10.72 26.34
CA HIS A 536 -23.51 9.93 26.03
C HIS A 536 -23.19 8.99 24.88
N ILE A 537 -23.27 7.69 25.13
CA ILE A 537 -23.12 6.70 24.06
C ILE A 537 -24.46 6.59 23.35
N SER A 538 -24.55 7.21 22.17
CA SER A 538 -25.77 7.30 21.37
C SER A 538 -25.42 7.71 19.93
N ASP A 539 -26.32 7.41 19.00
CA ASP A 539 -26.32 8.06 17.70
C ASP A 539 -26.57 9.57 17.87
N GLY A 540 -25.76 10.40 17.20
CA GLY A 540 -25.88 11.87 17.27
C GLY A 540 -27.20 12.40 16.72
N LEU A 541 -27.76 11.76 15.70
CA LEU A 541 -29.07 12.09 15.11
C LEU A 541 -30.20 11.89 16.11
N ASP A 542 -30.19 10.72 16.78
CA ASP A 542 -31.21 10.36 17.77
C ASP A 542 -31.09 11.21 19.02
N TYR A 543 -29.87 11.51 19.47
CA TYR A 543 -29.65 12.33 20.65
C TYR A 543 -30.16 13.77 20.45
N VAL A 544 -29.82 14.40 19.33
CA VAL A 544 -30.30 15.74 18.98
C VAL A 544 -31.82 15.75 18.78
N ALA A 545 -32.37 14.72 18.15
CA ALA A 545 -33.81 14.61 17.94
C ALA A 545 -34.57 14.52 19.29
N LYS A 546 -34.04 13.74 20.23
CA LYS A 546 -34.59 13.66 21.59
C LYS A 546 -34.57 15.00 22.32
N LEU A 547 -33.40 15.67 22.31
CA LEU A 547 -33.29 17.01 22.92
C LEU A 547 -34.27 17.99 22.30
N ALA A 548 -34.40 18.03 20.98
CA ALA A 548 -35.33 18.94 20.29
C ALA A 548 -36.80 18.67 20.65
N ALA A 549 -37.16 17.39 20.90
CA ALA A 549 -38.48 17.03 21.35
C ALA A 549 -38.79 17.48 22.82
N GLU A 550 -37.76 17.50 23.67
CA GLU A 550 -37.86 17.93 25.07
C GLU A 550 -37.98 19.46 25.19
N VAL A 551 -37.65 20.22 24.14
CA VAL A 551 -37.74 21.71 24.09
C VAL A 551 -39.18 22.19 23.92
N LEU A 552 -40.16 21.37 23.60
CA LEU A 552 -41.56 21.79 23.44
C LEU A 552 -42.23 22.06 24.78
N PRO A 553 -43.02 23.19 24.91
CA PRO A 553 -43.61 23.61 26.19
C PRO A 553 -44.42 22.51 26.88
N PRO A 554 -44.44 22.40 28.27
CA PRO A 554 -44.17 23.48 29.22
C PRO A 554 -42.86 23.44 30.01
N ALA A 555 -41.91 22.59 29.70
CA ALA A 555 -40.61 22.52 30.39
C ALA A 555 -39.59 23.42 29.69
N ALA A 556 -38.83 24.23 30.48
CA ALA A 556 -37.76 25.06 29.94
C ALA A 556 -36.63 24.16 29.42
N PRO A 557 -36.22 24.30 28.15
CA PRO A 557 -35.28 23.39 27.53
C PRO A 557 -33.85 23.63 27.97
N ALA A 558 -33.05 22.58 27.98
CA ALA A 558 -31.61 22.71 27.94
C ALA A 558 -31.19 23.22 26.55
N GLN A 559 -30.96 24.54 26.47
CA GLN A 559 -30.40 25.13 25.23
C GLN A 559 -28.89 25.27 25.35
N TYR A 560 -28.19 24.99 24.26
CA TYR A 560 -26.73 25.08 24.17
C TYR A 560 -26.28 26.43 23.62
N ASP A 561 -25.21 26.98 24.19
CA ASP A 561 -24.52 28.14 23.64
C ASP A 561 -23.76 27.76 22.36
N ALA A 562 -23.14 26.56 22.34
CA ALA A 562 -22.48 26.06 21.17
C ALA A 562 -22.84 24.56 20.91
N VAL A 563 -23.06 24.25 19.66
CA VAL A 563 -23.18 22.85 19.16
C VAL A 563 -22.11 22.64 18.14
N MET A 564 -21.24 21.63 18.34
CA MET A 564 -20.06 21.37 17.49
C MET A 564 -20.15 19.97 16.92
N PHE A 565 -20.08 19.87 15.60
CA PHE A 565 -20.08 18.57 14.92
C PHE A 565 -18.71 18.30 14.30
N ASP A 566 -18.11 17.18 14.74
CA ASP A 566 -16.87 16.64 14.21
C ASP A 566 -17.02 15.11 14.08
N VAL A 567 -17.81 14.72 13.09
CA VAL A 567 -18.26 13.33 12.88
C VAL A 567 -17.87 12.86 11.51
N ASP A 568 -16.97 11.90 11.44
CA ASP A 568 -16.55 11.27 10.19
C ASP A 568 -17.54 10.22 9.70
N SER A 569 -17.82 10.25 8.38
CA SER A 569 -18.44 9.15 7.66
C SER A 569 -17.38 8.12 7.29
N LYS A 570 -17.68 6.83 7.52
CA LYS A 570 -16.82 5.72 7.07
C LYS A 570 -17.04 5.36 5.61
N ASP A 571 -18.08 5.90 4.98
CA ASP A 571 -18.37 5.70 3.57
C ASP A 571 -17.68 6.79 2.72
N LEU A 572 -16.59 6.41 2.09
CA LEU A 572 -15.81 7.29 1.22
C LEU A 572 -16.42 7.46 -0.19
N THR A 573 -17.48 6.71 -0.51
CA THR A 573 -18.09 6.72 -1.86
C THR A 573 -19.05 7.89 -2.07
N VAL A 574 -19.54 8.52 -1.00
CA VAL A 574 -20.57 9.57 -1.03
C VAL A 574 -20.03 10.95 -1.45
N GLY A 575 -18.71 11.11 -1.60
CA GLY A 575 -18.10 12.41 -1.94
C GLY A 575 -18.01 13.41 -0.76
N MET A 576 -18.64 13.11 0.37
CA MET A 576 -18.58 13.87 1.63
C MET A 576 -18.21 12.91 2.76
N SER A 577 -17.08 13.16 3.42
CA SER A 577 -16.57 12.31 4.49
C SER A 577 -16.80 12.86 5.89
N CYS A 578 -17.16 14.13 6.04
CA CYS A 578 -17.53 14.74 7.31
C CYS A 578 -18.53 15.89 7.07
N PRO A 579 -19.68 15.89 7.72
CA PRO A 579 -20.31 14.79 8.44
C PRO A 579 -20.99 13.79 7.49
N PRO A 580 -21.59 12.69 8.00
CA PRO A 580 -22.50 11.87 7.20
C PRO A 580 -23.70 12.68 6.67
N PRO A 581 -24.24 12.40 5.47
CA PRO A 581 -25.27 13.20 4.81
C PRO A 581 -26.50 13.53 5.66
N ALA A 582 -26.96 12.59 6.49
CA ALA A 582 -28.12 12.80 7.35
C ALA A 582 -27.96 13.97 8.37
N PHE A 583 -26.73 14.35 8.72
CA PHE A 583 -26.44 15.47 9.63
C PHE A 583 -26.60 16.84 8.97
N VAL A 584 -26.73 16.93 7.67
CA VAL A 584 -26.92 18.18 6.91
C VAL A 584 -28.28 18.27 6.22
N GLU A 585 -29.16 17.33 6.49
CA GLU A 585 -30.55 17.40 6.02
C GLU A 585 -31.35 18.48 6.74
N LYS A 586 -32.16 19.22 6.00
CA LYS A 586 -32.96 20.34 6.53
C LYS A 586 -33.77 19.98 7.78
N PRO A 587 -34.52 18.85 7.85
CA PRO A 587 -35.29 18.49 9.04
C PRO A 587 -34.43 18.31 10.30
N PHE A 588 -33.20 17.79 10.12
CA PHE A 588 -32.27 17.62 11.21
C PHE A 588 -31.62 18.95 11.63
N LEU A 589 -31.21 19.76 10.68
CA LEU A 589 -30.66 21.10 10.97
C LEU A 589 -31.67 22.01 11.69
N GLN A 590 -32.97 21.85 11.41
CA GLN A 590 -34.01 22.56 12.19
C GLN A 590 -34.02 22.10 13.66
N LYS A 591 -33.81 20.81 13.95
CA LYS A 591 -33.67 20.33 15.32
C LYS A 591 -32.41 20.87 15.98
N VAL A 592 -31.29 20.94 15.27
CA VAL A 592 -30.06 21.59 15.77
C VAL A 592 -30.33 23.04 16.13
N LYS A 593 -31.04 23.79 15.27
CA LYS A 593 -31.42 25.19 15.56
C LYS A 593 -32.31 25.29 16.80
N THR A 594 -33.23 24.34 17.03
CA THR A 594 -34.14 24.34 18.17
C THR A 594 -33.40 24.19 19.51
N ILE A 595 -32.32 23.40 19.56
CA ILE A 595 -31.54 23.22 20.80
C ILE A 595 -30.47 24.29 21.03
N LEU A 596 -30.29 25.22 20.10
CA LEU A 596 -29.40 26.37 20.25
C LEU A 596 -30.12 27.54 20.93
N LYS A 597 -29.39 28.28 21.78
CA LYS A 597 -29.83 29.58 22.25
C LYS A 597 -29.90 30.60 21.09
N PRO A 598 -30.72 31.67 21.19
CA PRO A 598 -30.83 32.68 20.13
C PRO A 598 -29.48 33.31 19.72
N GLU A 599 -28.54 33.47 20.66
CA GLU A 599 -27.18 33.99 20.45
C GLU A 599 -26.14 32.91 20.31
N GLY A 600 -26.57 31.63 20.17
CA GLY A 600 -25.70 30.47 20.08
C GLY A 600 -25.04 30.32 18.72
N VAL A 601 -24.08 29.41 18.63
CA VAL A 601 -23.37 29.06 17.38
C VAL A 601 -23.37 27.55 17.13
N PHE A 602 -23.75 27.17 15.94
CA PHE A 602 -23.54 25.81 15.42
C PHE A 602 -22.25 25.83 14.61
N VAL A 603 -21.30 24.98 15.01
CA VAL A 603 -19.98 24.83 14.38
C VAL A 603 -19.91 23.45 13.71
N LEU A 604 -19.73 23.45 12.41
CA LEU A 604 -19.70 22.23 11.59
C LEU A 604 -18.35 22.09 10.90
N ASN A 605 -17.66 20.98 11.12
CA ASN A 605 -16.56 20.56 10.27
C ASN A 605 -17.13 19.92 9.00
N LEU A 606 -16.86 20.48 7.82
CA LEU A 606 -17.31 19.99 6.52
C LEU A 606 -16.12 19.52 5.70
N VAL A 607 -16.12 18.22 5.32
CA VAL A 607 -15.15 17.62 4.39
C VAL A 607 -15.90 17.05 3.19
N CYS A 608 -16.04 17.86 2.15
CA CYS A 608 -16.76 17.50 0.93
C CYS A 608 -15.88 17.78 -0.30
N ARG A 609 -15.63 16.72 -1.08
CA ARG A 609 -14.84 16.80 -2.32
C ARG A 609 -15.71 17.05 -3.54
N ASP A 610 -16.99 16.69 -3.48
CA ASP A 610 -17.95 16.94 -4.54
C ASP A 610 -18.46 18.37 -4.44
N ALA A 611 -18.18 19.19 -5.46
CA ALA A 611 -18.55 20.62 -5.48
C ALA A 611 -20.07 20.84 -5.52
N GLN A 612 -20.82 20.01 -6.24
CA GLN A 612 -22.28 20.14 -6.36
C GLN A 612 -22.97 19.77 -5.04
N LEU A 613 -22.50 18.67 -4.41
CA LEU A 613 -22.97 18.26 -3.10
C LEU A 613 -22.67 19.33 -2.06
N LYS A 614 -21.48 19.92 -2.09
CA LYS A 614 -21.10 21.03 -1.19
C LYS A 614 -22.01 22.24 -1.35
N GLU A 615 -22.29 22.69 -2.58
CA GLU A 615 -23.21 23.78 -2.85
C GLU A 615 -24.63 23.50 -2.31
N SER A 616 -25.11 22.27 -2.49
CA SER A 616 -26.40 21.85 -1.94
C SER A 616 -26.42 21.89 -0.41
N VAL A 617 -25.36 21.46 0.25
CA VAL A 617 -25.23 21.51 1.72
C VAL A 617 -25.24 22.98 2.21
N LEU A 618 -24.47 23.84 1.56
CA LEU A 618 -24.43 25.27 1.91
C LEU A 618 -25.78 25.95 1.74
N ALA A 619 -26.49 25.67 0.65
CA ALA A 619 -27.83 26.19 0.41
C ALA A 619 -28.83 25.71 1.49
N THR A 620 -28.76 24.44 1.89
CA THR A 620 -29.61 23.89 2.94
C THR A 620 -29.33 24.57 4.31
N LEU A 621 -28.06 24.84 4.62
CA LEU A 621 -27.69 25.55 5.84
C LEU A 621 -28.18 26.97 5.83
N GLN A 622 -28.12 27.73 4.72
CA GLN A 622 -28.61 29.08 4.56
C GLN A 622 -30.13 29.14 4.68
N GLU A 623 -30.87 28.12 4.28
CA GLU A 623 -32.34 28.05 4.49
C GLU A 623 -32.73 27.95 5.97
N VAL A 624 -31.85 27.37 6.81
CA VAL A 624 -32.10 27.13 8.23
C VAL A 624 -31.50 28.25 9.11
N PHE A 625 -30.28 28.67 8.81
CA PHE A 625 -29.53 29.65 9.59
C PHE A 625 -29.36 30.96 8.81
N PRO A 626 -29.84 32.11 9.33
CA PRO A 626 -29.76 33.39 8.61
C PRO A 626 -28.34 33.95 8.50
N LEU A 627 -27.42 33.51 9.36
CA LEU A 627 -26.01 33.89 9.31
C LEU A 627 -25.13 32.62 9.15
N LEU A 628 -24.31 32.60 8.12
CA LEU A 628 -23.38 31.53 7.83
C LEU A 628 -22.01 32.13 7.52
N TYR A 629 -21.01 31.75 8.30
CA TYR A 629 -19.61 32.08 8.05
C TYR A 629 -18.87 30.80 7.65
N ALA A 630 -17.94 30.90 6.71
CA ALA A 630 -17.13 29.80 6.25
C ALA A 630 -15.63 30.10 6.37
N ARG A 631 -14.87 29.16 6.90
CA ARG A 631 -13.42 29.18 7.01
C ARG A 631 -12.84 27.92 6.35
N ARG A 632 -12.23 28.08 5.21
CA ARG A 632 -11.50 27.00 4.54
C ARG A 632 -10.13 26.82 5.17
N ILE A 633 -9.76 25.61 5.59
CA ILE A 633 -8.43 25.30 6.12
C ILE A 633 -7.44 25.20 4.96
N GLU A 634 -6.32 25.92 5.06
CA GLU A 634 -5.29 25.93 4.03
C GLU A 634 -4.55 24.59 3.99
N GLY A 635 -4.39 24.02 2.79
CA GLY A 635 -3.73 22.73 2.60
C GLY A 635 -4.59 21.51 2.91
N GLU A 636 -5.83 21.70 3.42
CA GLU A 636 -6.77 20.63 3.75
C GLU A 636 -8.08 20.76 2.94
N VAL A 637 -8.88 19.70 2.95
CA VAL A 637 -10.23 19.70 2.34
C VAL A 637 -11.27 20.29 3.31
N ASN A 638 -10.91 20.40 4.58
CA ASN A 638 -11.78 20.86 5.66
C ASN A 638 -12.20 22.31 5.48
N GLU A 639 -13.48 22.53 5.70
CA GLU A 639 -14.08 23.87 5.80
C GLU A 639 -14.93 23.93 7.07
N ILE A 640 -14.65 24.91 7.92
CA ILE A 640 -15.40 25.09 9.15
C ILE A 640 -16.49 26.11 8.93
N LEU A 641 -17.73 25.70 9.19
CA LEU A 641 -18.91 26.50 9.02
C LEU A 641 -19.41 26.94 10.41
N PHE A 642 -19.68 28.23 10.56
CA PHE A 642 -20.25 28.81 11.77
C PHE A 642 -21.63 29.34 11.43
N CYS A 643 -22.67 28.76 12.02
CA CYS A 643 -24.05 29.07 11.73
C CYS A 643 -24.71 29.72 12.96
N GLN A 644 -25.32 30.88 12.83
CA GLN A 644 -26.04 31.53 13.92
C GLN A 644 -27.54 31.56 13.63
N PRO A 645 -28.39 31.29 14.65
CA PRO A 645 -29.84 31.20 14.49
C PRO A 645 -30.55 32.55 14.36
N SER A 646 -29.89 33.69 14.77
CA SER A 646 -30.39 35.03 14.66
C SER A 646 -29.56 35.92 13.74
N PRO A 647 -30.17 36.79 12.91
CA PRO A 647 -29.43 37.73 12.08
C PRO A 647 -28.85 38.92 12.89
N GLU A 648 -29.31 39.15 14.10
CA GLU A 648 -28.90 40.27 14.96
C GLU A 648 -27.45 40.15 15.46
N GLY A 649 -26.90 38.91 15.45
CA GLY A 649 -25.53 38.62 15.84
C GLY A 649 -24.48 38.82 14.75
N ARG A 650 -24.81 39.43 13.60
CA ARG A 650 -23.88 39.61 12.47
C ARG A 650 -22.64 40.39 12.88
N GLN A 651 -21.48 39.77 12.68
CA GLN A 651 -20.16 40.39 12.90
C GLN A 651 -19.47 40.60 11.55
N ASP A 652 -18.71 41.67 11.43
CA ASP A 652 -17.85 41.86 10.27
C ASP A 652 -16.68 40.87 10.34
N PRO A 653 -16.36 40.12 9.25
CA PRO A 653 -15.20 39.26 9.21
C PRO A 653 -13.90 39.95 9.63
N ALA A 654 -13.74 41.23 9.33
CA ALA A 654 -12.57 42.01 9.75
C ALA A 654 -12.46 42.16 11.28
N GLU A 655 -13.57 42.13 12.00
CA GLU A 655 -13.63 42.27 13.48
C GLU A 655 -13.44 40.91 14.18
N LEU A 656 -13.68 39.80 13.50
CA LEU A 656 -13.56 38.45 14.07
C LEU A 656 -12.17 38.16 14.61
N GLY A 657 -11.12 38.63 13.93
CA GLY A 657 -9.74 38.50 14.39
C GLY A 657 -9.50 39.18 15.74
N ALA A 658 -10.03 40.40 15.95
CA ALA A 658 -9.91 41.11 17.22
C ALA A 658 -10.66 40.38 18.34
N ARG A 659 -11.89 39.88 18.06
CA ARG A 659 -12.68 39.12 19.05
C ARG A 659 -12.00 37.80 19.40
N ALA A 660 -11.39 37.11 18.43
CA ALA A 660 -10.61 35.89 18.67
C ALA A 660 -9.38 36.18 19.55
N GLN A 661 -8.71 37.32 19.37
CA GLN A 661 -7.61 37.75 20.25
C GLN A 661 -8.08 38.03 21.67
N GLU A 662 -9.27 38.64 21.83
CA GLU A 662 -9.87 38.85 23.14
C GLU A 662 -10.23 37.52 23.81
N LEU A 663 -10.82 36.59 23.07
CA LEU A 663 -11.10 35.24 23.55
C LEU A 663 -9.81 34.57 24.00
N GLU A 664 -8.77 34.59 23.16
CA GLU A 664 -7.47 34.02 23.52
C GLU A 664 -6.88 34.60 24.79
N ARG A 665 -6.93 35.91 24.96
CA ARG A 665 -6.48 36.57 26.19
C ARG A 665 -7.28 36.13 27.43
N ALA A 666 -8.57 35.91 27.29
CA ALA A 666 -9.44 35.42 28.37
C ALA A 666 -9.12 33.92 28.71
N LEU A 667 -8.75 33.12 27.74
CA LEU A 667 -8.43 31.70 27.93
C LEU A 667 -7.03 31.49 28.50
N ARG A 668 -6.07 32.39 28.22
CA ARG A 668 -4.70 32.29 28.75
C ARG A 668 -4.70 32.59 30.26
N GLN A 669 -4.58 31.55 31.06
CA GLN A 669 -4.54 31.64 32.51
C GLN A 669 -3.09 31.51 33.03
N PRO A 670 -2.67 32.31 34.03
CA PRO A 670 -1.36 32.17 34.66
C PRO A 670 -1.14 30.75 35.20
N GLY A 671 -0.02 30.10 34.82
CA GLY A 671 0.34 28.78 35.29
C GLY A 671 -0.27 27.61 34.51
N ARG A 672 -1.09 27.84 33.49
CA ARG A 672 -1.54 26.83 32.56
C ARG A 672 -0.71 26.84 31.29
N PRO A 673 -0.31 25.65 30.76
CA PRO A 673 0.33 25.56 29.45
C PRO A 673 -0.57 26.17 28.37
N TRP A 674 0.02 26.83 27.40
CA TRP A 674 -0.64 27.35 26.20
C TRP A 674 0.24 27.07 25.00
N ASP A 675 -0.36 26.54 23.93
CA ASP A 675 0.36 26.33 22.68
C ASP A 675 0.50 27.66 21.94
N SER A 676 1.71 28.19 21.89
CA SER A 676 2.04 29.46 21.23
C SER A 676 2.41 29.32 19.76
N SER A 677 2.23 28.15 19.18
CA SER A 677 2.56 27.88 17.77
C SER A 677 1.54 28.52 16.81
N TYR A 678 0.37 28.94 17.30
CA TYR A 678 -0.69 29.63 16.56
C TYR A 678 -1.42 30.64 17.45
N THR A 679 -2.22 31.53 16.82
CA THR A 679 -3.20 32.38 17.53
C THR A 679 -4.61 32.04 17.08
N LEU A 680 -5.61 32.24 17.95
CA LEU A 680 -7.01 32.03 17.55
C LEU A 680 -7.43 33.02 16.44
N ALA A 681 -6.80 34.19 16.38
CA ALA A 681 -7.04 35.15 15.30
C ALA A 681 -6.57 34.62 13.93
N ASP A 682 -5.42 33.95 13.89
CA ASP A 682 -4.94 33.35 12.65
C ASP A 682 -5.90 32.26 12.13
N MET A 683 -6.58 31.56 13.04
CA MET A 683 -7.56 30.52 12.68
C MET A 683 -8.82 31.10 12.02
N LEU A 684 -9.12 32.38 12.23
CA LEU A 684 -10.25 33.08 11.59
C LEU A 684 -9.83 33.98 10.43
N HIS A 685 -8.57 33.98 10.05
CA HIS A 685 -8.12 34.68 8.84
C HIS A 685 -8.88 34.18 7.60
N ALA A 686 -9.28 35.12 6.73
CA ALA A 686 -10.03 34.86 5.51
C ALA A 686 -11.41 34.15 5.69
N VAL A 687 -12.05 34.30 6.84
CA VAL A 687 -13.46 33.93 7.01
C VAL A 687 -14.34 34.73 6.05
N LYS A 688 -15.32 34.09 5.44
CA LYS A 688 -16.29 34.68 4.52
C LYS A 688 -17.69 34.55 5.10
N ILE A 689 -18.53 35.55 4.87
CA ILE A 689 -19.99 35.41 5.05
C ILE A 689 -20.56 34.85 3.76
N LEU A 690 -21.37 33.80 3.85
CA LEU A 690 -22.02 33.13 2.72
C LEU A 690 -23.47 33.60 2.59
#